data_89e66f9306854ce6da346ac8f8ac029e
#
_entry.id   89e66f9306854ce6da346ac8f8ac029e
#
_cell.length_a   1.000
_cell.length_b   1.000
_cell.length_c   1.000
_cell.angle_alpha   90.00
_cell.angle_beta   90.00
_cell.angle_gamma   90.00
#
_symmetry.space_group_name_H-M   'P 1'
#
loop_
_entity.id
_entity.type
_entity.pdbx_description
1 polymer ?
#
loop_
_entity_poly.entity_id
_entity_poly.type
_entity_poly.pdbx_seq_one_letter_code
_entity_poly.pdbx_strand_id
1 'polypeptide(L)'
;MGVPAFFRWLSDKFPKVVTPAVEERPKIVNGTVIPVDTTKPNPNNEEFDNLYLDMNGIIHPCCHPENKPAPATEDEMMVEIFNYLDRIVDIVRPRKLLYMAIDGVAPRAKMNQQRSRRFRAAQLAQIEQEANERVAQELAAIGQEHQLKKKEEHFDSNCITPGTPFMAHLATCLRYHIASKQNTDPLWKNLKVILSDATVPGEGEHKVMEFIRVERSRPEHNPNTSHVMYGLDADLIMLALGTHEPHFKIIREDVFADNKKKTVCGNCQRRGHKTEECRSAVVAPSVTAANGAEAPKSEEVVDNNLKPYVFLHVNILREYLEHALKFNVPGVPWDLERAIDDWVFMCFFVGNDFLPHLPSLEIREGAISKLSLLWKQCMPFMGGYMTKDGDVDLKRVQILVSELGNMEDAIFKERRETEERRAEGAKRRKLENDRRAMEARTLENNNFALMTAAPVNNPSAGMSNRDVAANRAQLRQANLSAAAALKAQLAGAAEDVAQAPPMEQKGVKRKADEIEEEEEEDSVISDDDDEPETYDPVDPVEAGKAILKKFADEKKEKEVAAREREPDDAVRLWESGWKERYYNKKFHLTLDEKDEIRHIVKSYVEGLVWVFKYYYRGCVSWSWYYPYYYAPMASDFVNIDSFDIKFEKSAPLKPFEQLMGVLPAASRAHIPKPFHHLMTDEDSPIIDYYPTRFEVDMDGKKWEWQGVVKLPFINTNRLLAAMNTVYDQLNEEEVQRNSVGVSVLYISESHKAYNFLSTVYTKRSNEKAKLDARLTDGLTGEIDKDPECIPRSTFYSPLPSHDLPDITNDKSISVVYELPSIPEGYNFSTNLLKGVKIRNCLDYEDIQLATFEKTDSRHRYNNNRGWTSQLNHMEDYREHQNQKYNNNRRGGYYGNNNNQRRGGGYGGNYGGGYGGYGGGYGGGYGGNYGGNYGGGYGGNYRGGYGGNSGGYGRGYGGGYRN
;
A
#
# COMPACT_ATOMS: atom_id res chain seq x y z
N MET A 1 5.34 -6.69 -8.10
CA MET A 1 3.93 -6.85 -8.48
C MET A 1 3.04 -7.54 -7.44
N GLY A 2 3.55 -8.10 -6.36
CA GLY A 2 2.78 -8.72 -5.27
C GLY A 2 2.20 -7.74 -4.23
N VAL A 3 2.71 -6.54 -4.17
CA VAL A 3 2.60 -5.63 -3.05
C VAL A 3 1.20 -5.02 -2.80
N PRO A 4 0.41 -4.55 -3.79
CA PRO A 4 -0.93 -4.02 -3.52
C PRO A 4 -1.89 -5.09 -2.96
N ALA A 5 -1.77 -6.34 -3.43
CA ALA A 5 -2.58 -7.45 -2.93
C ALA A 5 -2.20 -7.84 -1.48
N PHE A 6 -0.95 -7.61 -1.06
CA PHE A 6 -0.49 -7.94 0.29
C PHE A 6 -1.16 -7.08 1.36
N PHE A 7 -1.22 -5.75 1.18
CA PHE A 7 -1.89 -4.87 2.15
C PHE A 7 -3.38 -5.21 2.30
N ARG A 8 -4.07 -5.48 1.18
CA ARG A 8 -5.48 -5.90 1.20
C ARG A 8 -5.64 -7.23 1.95
N TRP A 9 -4.84 -8.25 1.59
CA TRP A 9 -4.85 -9.55 2.27
C TRP A 9 -4.61 -9.40 3.78
N LEU A 10 -3.63 -8.56 4.16
CA LEU A 10 -3.26 -8.35 5.57
C LEU A 10 -4.38 -7.65 6.35
N SER A 11 -4.98 -6.60 5.79
CA SER A 11 -6.08 -5.87 6.43
C SER A 11 -7.36 -6.70 6.56
N ASP A 12 -7.65 -7.58 5.57
CA ASP A 12 -8.76 -8.52 5.62
C ASP A 12 -8.52 -9.64 6.64
N LYS A 13 -7.28 -10.12 6.74
CA LYS A 13 -6.88 -11.20 7.65
C LYS A 13 -6.76 -10.76 9.11
N PHE A 14 -6.27 -9.53 9.35
CA PHE A 14 -5.93 -8.98 10.66
C PHE A 14 -6.59 -7.61 10.89
N PRO A 15 -7.90 -7.55 11.13
CA PRO A 15 -8.69 -6.30 11.05
C PRO A 15 -8.23 -5.19 12.01
N LYS A 16 -7.74 -5.53 13.24
CA LYS A 16 -7.28 -4.53 14.21
C LYS A 16 -5.92 -3.90 13.89
N VAL A 17 -5.23 -4.41 12.87
CA VAL A 17 -3.93 -3.88 12.46
C VAL A 17 -4.06 -2.48 11.84
N VAL A 18 -5.21 -2.15 11.22
CA VAL A 18 -5.42 -0.87 10.53
C VAL A 18 -6.47 -0.05 11.28
N THR A 19 -6.13 1.19 11.62
CA THR A 19 -7.05 2.15 12.27
C THR A 19 -7.05 3.48 11.52
N PRO A 20 -8.20 4.17 11.41
CA PRO A 20 -8.24 5.52 10.85
C PRO A 20 -7.39 6.50 11.66
N ALA A 21 -6.62 7.36 10.98
CA ALA A 21 -5.92 8.47 11.63
C ALA A 21 -6.90 9.62 11.92
N VAL A 22 -6.77 10.22 13.08
CA VAL A 22 -7.51 11.42 13.45
C VAL A 22 -6.68 12.62 13.03
N GLU A 23 -7.22 13.43 12.11
CA GLU A 23 -6.63 14.66 11.62
C GLU A 23 -7.39 15.86 12.17
N GLU A 24 -6.71 16.77 12.87
CA GLU A 24 -7.25 18.09 13.18
C GLU A 24 -7.05 18.99 11.97
N ARG A 25 -8.03 19.81 11.65
CA ARG A 25 -7.99 20.74 10.51
C ARG A 25 -8.08 22.19 10.95
N PRO A 26 -7.51 23.13 10.18
CA PRO A 26 -7.67 24.55 10.41
C PRO A 26 -9.15 24.93 10.48
N LYS A 27 -9.50 25.89 11.32
CA LYS A 27 -10.86 26.41 11.49
C LYS A 27 -10.96 27.80 10.94
N ILE A 28 -12.09 28.14 10.31
CA ILE A 28 -12.38 29.50 9.88
C ILE A 28 -13.25 30.16 10.96
N VAL A 29 -12.71 31.18 11.61
CA VAL A 29 -13.44 31.96 12.61
C VAL A 29 -13.46 33.43 12.14
N ASN A 30 -14.67 33.95 11.92
CA ASN A 30 -14.87 35.33 11.40
C ASN A 30 -14.09 35.65 10.09
N GLY A 31 -13.97 34.66 9.19
CA GLY A 31 -13.23 34.80 7.94
C GLY A 31 -11.70 34.68 8.06
N THR A 32 -11.18 34.45 9.27
CA THR A 32 -9.75 34.22 9.51
C THR A 32 -9.48 32.74 9.70
N VAL A 33 -8.51 32.17 8.96
CA VAL A 33 -8.07 30.81 9.12
C VAL A 33 -7.19 30.71 10.36
N ILE A 34 -7.60 29.90 11.34
CA ILE A 34 -6.82 29.59 12.54
C ILE A 34 -6.11 28.25 12.28
N PRO A 35 -4.76 28.24 12.21
CA PRO A 35 -4.00 27.01 12.00
C PRO A 35 -4.14 26.04 13.18
N VAL A 36 -3.85 24.78 12.94
CA VAL A 36 -3.81 23.74 13.98
C VAL A 36 -2.63 23.98 14.92
N ASP A 37 -2.86 23.89 16.22
CA ASP A 37 -1.78 23.97 17.22
C ASP A 37 -1.12 22.61 17.42
N THR A 38 -0.06 22.36 16.68
CA THR A 38 0.70 21.09 16.65
C THR A 38 1.54 20.86 17.92
N THR A 39 1.67 21.86 18.81
CA THR A 39 2.36 21.71 20.11
C THR A 39 1.52 20.95 21.13
N LYS A 40 0.20 20.87 20.92
CA LYS A 40 -0.71 20.10 21.76
C LYS A 40 -0.50 18.60 21.65
N PRO A 41 -0.98 17.82 22.62
CA PRO A 41 -0.99 16.37 22.54
C PRO A 41 -1.64 15.88 21.25
N ASN A 42 -1.14 14.79 20.70
CA ASN A 42 -1.63 14.23 19.45
C ASN A 42 -3.09 13.75 19.60
N PRO A 43 -4.01 14.10 18.66
CA PRO A 43 -5.43 13.73 18.74
C PRO A 43 -5.67 12.21 18.59
N ASN A 44 -4.67 11.45 18.17
CA ASN A 44 -4.72 9.99 18.11
C ASN A 44 -4.50 9.31 19.47
N ASN A 45 -4.40 10.09 20.57
CA ASN A 45 -4.17 9.65 21.96
C ASN A 45 -2.84 8.88 22.14
N GLU A 46 -1.86 9.15 21.32
CA GLU A 46 -0.52 8.57 21.37
C GLU A 46 0.50 9.61 20.88
N GLU A 47 1.64 9.69 21.55
CA GLU A 47 2.73 10.58 21.17
C GLU A 47 3.77 9.80 20.36
N PHE A 48 4.31 10.42 19.32
CA PHE A 48 5.30 9.82 18.43
C PHE A 48 6.65 10.52 18.59
N ASP A 49 7.69 9.73 18.74
CA ASP A 49 9.05 10.26 18.85
C ASP A 49 9.64 10.64 17.49
N ASN A 50 9.61 9.70 16.55
CA ASN A 50 10.27 9.80 15.27
C ASN A 50 9.27 9.63 14.12
N LEU A 51 9.38 10.48 13.10
CA LEU A 51 8.70 10.34 11.82
C LEU A 51 9.74 10.15 10.72
N TYR A 52 9.53 9.13 9.91
CA TYR A 52 10.32 8.80 8.73
C TYR A 52 9.45 8.93 7.49
N LEU A 53 9.94 9.61 6.46
CA LEU A 53 9.21 9.83 5.22
C LEU A 53 9.92 9.14 4.06
N ASP A 54 9.25 8.21 3.42
CA ASP A 54 9.54 7.84 2.05
C ASP A 54 9.03 8.97 1.15
N MET A 55 9.95 9.85 0.74
CA MET A 55 9.61 11.06 0.00
C MET A 55 9.10 10.77 -1.40
N ASN A 56 9.48 9.66 -2.02
CA ASN A 56 8.99 9.30 -3.35
C ASN A 56 7.49 9.02 -3.33
N GLY A 57 6.96 8.47 -2.22
CA GLY A 57 5.54 8.34 -1.96
C GLY A 57 4.78 9.68 -1.84
N ILE A 58 5.49 10.81 -1.63
CA ILE A 58 4.94 12.17 -1.60
C ILE A 58 5.13 12.86 -2.97
N ILE A 59 6.33 12.79 -3.54
CA ILE A 59 6.71 13.50 -4.78
C ILE A 59 5.82 13.06 -5.94
N HIS A 60 5.68 11.75 -6.17
CA HIS A 60 4.88 11.23 -7.28
C HIS A 60 3.41 11.68 -7.27
N PRO A 61 2.63 11.55 -6.17
CA PRO A 61 1.25 12.02 -6.13
C PRO A 61 1.09 13.54 -6.25
N CYS A 62 2.10 14.33 -5.82
CA CYS A 62 2.07 15.78 -5.97
C CYS A 62 2.28 16.21 -7.43
N CYS A 63 3.17 15.53 -8.16
CA CYS A 63 3.42 15.80 -9.58
C CYS A 63 2.33 15.23 -10.50
N HIS A 64 1.71 14.10 -10.13
CA HIS A 64 0.69 13.39 -10.89
C HIS A 64 -0.52 13.02 -10.01
N PRO A 65 -1.33 14.00 -9.61
CA PRO A 65 -2.51 13.74 -8.80
C PRO A 65 -3.60 13.01 -9.61
N GLU A 66 -4.21 11.96 -9.02
CA GLU A 66 -5.29 11.18 -9.68
C GLU A 66 -6.61 11.94 -9.79
N ASN A 67 -6.92 12.83 -8.83
CA ASN A 67 -8.26 13.40 -8.62
C ASN A 67 -8.33 14.92 -8.85
N LYS A 68 -7.26 15.55 -9.30
CA LYS A 68 -7.19 16.99 -9.62
C LYS A 68 -6.29 17.20 -10.83
N PRO A 69 -6.39 18.35 -11.56
CA PRO A 69 -5.43 18.68 -12.60
C PRO A 69 -4.00 18.67 -12.05
N ALA A 70 -3.03 18.21 -12.84
CA ALA A 70 -1.62 18.30 -12.47
C ALA A 70 -1.18 19.76 -12.36
N PRO A 71 -0.23 20.10 -11.45
CA PRO A 71 0.38 21.42 -11.41
C PRO A 71 0.99 21.78 -12.77
N ALA A 72 0.88 23.04 -13.18
CA ALA A 72 1.32 23.49 -14.49
C ALA A 72 2.84 23.71 -14.55
N THR A 73 3.49 23.98 -13.42
CA THR A 73 4.92 24.28 -13.32
C THR A 73 5.61 23.43 -12.27
N GLU A 74 6.94 23.25 -12.39
CA GLU A 74 7.75 22.57 -11.37
C GLU A 74 7.65 23.31 -10.02
N ASP A 75 7.60 24.64 -10.02
CA ASP A 75 7.47 25.45 -8.80
C ASP A 75 6.16 25.15 -8.05
N GLU A 76 5.04 25.02 -8.79
CA GLU A 76 3.76 24.61 -8.20
C GLU A 76 3.84 23.19 -7.62
N MET A 77 4.56 22.26 -8.27
CA MET A 77 4.80 20.92 -7.74
C MET A 77 5.56 20.97 -6.42
N MET A 78 6.58 21.84 -6.29
CA MET A 78 7.32 22.02 -5.03
C MET A 78 6.41 22.52 -3.91
N VAL A 79 5.53 23.48 -4.18
CA VAL A 79 4.55 23.97 -3.20
C VAL A 79 3.57 22.86 -2.77
N GLU A 80 3.09 22.05 -3.71
CA GLU A 80 2.24 20.90 -3.37
C GLU A 80 2.97 19.87 -2.50
N ILE A 81 4.26 19.62 -2.75
CA ILE A 81 5.10 18.75 -1.92
C ILE A 81 5.22 19.31 -0.50
N PHE A 82 5.42 20.63 -0.35
CA PHE A 82 5.48 21.28 0.97
C PHE A 82 4.16 21.13 1.74
N ASN A 83 3.03 21.38 1.07
CA ASN A 83 1.71 21.25 1.68
C ASN A 83 1.42 19.81 2.12
N TYR A 84 1.82 18.84 1.30
CA TYR A 84 1.63 17.42 1.61
C TYR A 84 2.51 16.98 2.79
N LEU A 85 3.77 17.42 2.80
CA LEU A 85 4.73 17.19 3.89
C LEU A 85 4.20 17.75 5.21
N ASP A 86 3.78 19.03 5.21
CA ASP A 86 3.25 19.70 6.39
C ASP A 86 2.04 18.97 6.95
N ARG A 87 1.13 18.52 6.08
CA ARG A 87 -0.05 17.76 6.49
C ARG A 87 0.32 16.46 7.22
N ILE A 88 1.31 15.70 6.72
CA ILE A 88 1.73 14.46 7.41
C ILE A 88 2.36 14.79 8.76
N VAL A 89 3.20 15.83 8.82
CA VAL A 89 3.84 16.26 10.06
C VAL A 89 2.79 16.72 11.08
N ASP A 90 1.75 17.44 10.65
CA ASP A 90 0.64 17.90 11.50
C ASP A 90 -0.21 16.75 12.05
N ILE A 91 -0.38 15.67 11.29
CA ILE A 91 -1.09 14.46 11.75
C ILE A 91 -0.26 13.68 12.77
N VAL A 92 1.02 13.46 12.48
CA VAL A 92 1.91 12.62 13.30
C VAL A 92 2.48 13.39 14.50
N ARG A 93 2.87 14.66 14.34
CA ARG A 93 3.48 15.52 15.37
C ARG A 93 4.69 14.88 16.02
N PRO A 94 5.75 14.53 15.28
CA PRO A 94 6.94 13.94 15.84
C PRO A 94 7.55 14.84 16.91
N ARG A 95 8.09 14.28 18.00
CA ARG A 95 8.62 15.03 19.12
C ARG A 95 10.15 15.13 19.12
N LYS A 96 10.87 14.26 18.39
CA LYS A 96 12.34 14.19 18.42
C LYS A 96 13.00 14.32 17.06
N LEU A 97 12.53 13.54 16.08
CA LEU A 97 13.18 13.39 14.78
C LEU A 97 12.17 13.39 13.63
N LEU A 98 12.49 14.14 12.59
CA LEU A 98 11.93 14.00 11.25
C LEU A 98 13.07 13.55 10.32
N TYR A 99 12.92 12.38 9.69
CA TYR A 99 13.87 11.87 8.72
C TYR A 99 13.20 11.82 7.34
N MET A 100 13.72 12.58 6.41
CA MET A 100 13.22 12.69 5.03
C MET A 100 14.19 11.94 4.12
N ALA A 101 13.73 10.83 3.53
CA ALA A 101 14.52 10.00 2.63
C ALA A 101 13.99 10.06 1.21
N ILE A 102 14.81 10.50 0.28
CA ILE A 102 14.53 10.49 -1.17
C ILE A 102 15.32 9.33 -1.78
N ASP A 103 14.74 8.62 -2.75
CA ASP A 103 15.47 7.59 -3.49
C ASP A 103 16.74 8.14 -4.14
N GLY A 104 17.85 7.53 -3.80
CA GLY A 104 19.12 7.70 -4.49
C GLY A 104 19.37 6.59 -5.50
N VAL A 105 20.62 6.41 -5.89
CA VAL A 105 21.02 5.31 -6.78
C VAL A 105 20.69 3.98 -6.13
N ALA A 106 19.83 3.20 -6.79
CA ALA A 106 19.38 1.91 -6.31
C ALA A 106 20.39 0.79 -6.61
N PRO A 107 20.38 -0.33 -5.87
CA PRO A 107 21.10 -1.53 -6.24
C PRO A 107 20.71 -2.05 -7.62
N ARG A 108 21.67 -2.70 -8.30
CA ARG A 108 21.45 -3.25 -9.65
C ARG A 108 20.21 -4.17 -9.73
N ALA A 109 19.91 -4.88 -8.68
CA ALA A 109 18.73 -5.75 -8.56
C ALA A 109 17.40 -4.97 -8.76
N LYS A 110 17.29 -3.74 -8.22
CA LYS A 110 16.10 -2.87 -8.36
C LYS A 110 16.02 -2.22 -9.75
N MET A 111 17.16 -1.95 -10.36
CA MET A 111 17.22 -1.25 -11.66
C MET A 111 16.44 -1.97 -12.77
N ASN A 112 16.40 -3.31 -12.77
CA ASN A 112 15.65 -4.08 -13.76
C ASN A 112 14.13 -3.81 -13.67
N GLN A 113 13.59 -3.76 -12.45
CA GLN A 113 12.18 -3.44 -12.19
C GLN A 113 11.89 -1.97 -12.56
N GLN A 114 12.75 -1.03 -12.15
CA GLN A 114 12.62 0.38 -12.52
C GLN A 114 12.63 0.55 -14.05
N ARG A 115 13.58 -0.10 -14.75
CA ARG A 115 13.69 -0.07 -16.20
C ARG A 115 12.42 -0.56 -16.89
N SER A 116 11.93 -1.73 -16.51
CA SER A 116 10.70 -2.32 -17.08
C SER A 116 9.51 -1.39 -16.91
N ARG A 117 9.33 -0.79 -15.72
CA ARG A 117 8.24 0.15 -15.41
C ARG A 117 8.33 1.41 -16.28
N ARG A 118 9.53 2.00 -16.43
CA ARG A 118 9.76 3.25 -17.18
C ARG A 118 9.61 3.07 -18.70
N PHE A 119 10.15 2.00 -19.25
CA PHE A 119 9.99 1.69 -20.67
C PHE A 119 8.51 1.46 -21.01
N ARG A 120 7.79 0.76 -20.15
CA ARG A 120 6.35 0.55 -20.35
C ARG A 120 5.55 1.85 -20.25
N ALA A 121 5.84 2.70 -19.26
CA ALA A 121 5.19 4.00 -19.14
C ALA A 121 5.41 4.86 -20.40
N ALA A 122 6.63 4.91 -20.92
CA ALA A 122 6.95 5.63 -22.14
C ALA A 122 6.21 5.04 -23.36
N GLN A 123 6.10 3.72 -23.47
CA GLN A 123 5.35 3.06 -24.56
C GLN A 123 3.86 3.41 -24.50
N LEU A 124 3.26 3.38 -23.31
CA LEU A 124 1.86 3.74 -23.13
C LEU A 124 1.61 5.22 -23.46
N ALA A 125 2.51 6.11 -23.00
CA ALA A 125 2.44 7.55 -23.34
C ALA A 125 2.55 7.79 -24.86
N GLN A 126 3.42 7.06 -25.56
CA GLN A 126 3.55 7.14 -27.01
C GLN A 126 2.26 6.67 -27.72
N ILE A 127 1.68 5.53 -27.29
CA ILE A 127 0.40 5.03 -27.86
C ILE A 127 -0.72 6.05 -27.66
N GLU A 128 -0.78 6.67 -26.47
CA GLU A 128 -1.77 7.71 -26.19
C GLU A 128 -1.52 8.97 -27.04
N GLN A 129 -0.29 9.36 -27.23
CA GLN A 129 0.07 10.49 -28.08
C GLN A 129 -0.31 10.22 -29.55
N GLU A 130 0.03 9.07 -30.12
CA GLU A 130 -0.33 8.68 -31.48
C GLU A 130 -1.86 8.65 -31.68
N ALA A 131 -2.60 8.23 -30.66
CA ALA A 131 -4.06 8.23 -30.66
C ALA A 131 -4.62 9.67 -30.65
N ASN A 132 -4.08 10.55 -29.80
CA ASN A 132 -4.47 11.96 -29.73
C ASN A 132 -4.13 12.72 -31.03
N GLU A 133 -2.97 12.45 -31.65
CA GLU A 133 -2.58 13.03 -32.95
C GLU A 133 -3.54 12.64 -34.07
N ARG A 134 -4.03 11.38 -34.09
CA ARG A 134 -5.06 10.95 -35.04
C ARG A 134 -6.36 11.73 -34.86
N VAL A 135 -6.83 11.88 -33.63
CA VAL A 135 -8.04 12.69 -33.32
C VAL A 135 -7.81 14.16 -33.72
N ALA A 136 -6.61 14.72 -33.48
CA ALA A 136 -6.26 16.07 -33.89
C ALA A 136 -6.35 16.24 -35.41
N GLN A 137 -5.83 15.27 -36.19
CA GLN A 137 -5.90 15.29 -37.64
C GLN A 137 -7.33 15.19 -38.15
N GLU A 138 -8.18 14.34 -37.57
CA GLU A 138 -9.60 14.22 -37.89
C GLU A 138 -10.36 15.52 -37.59
N LEU A 139 -10.11 16.18 -36.47
CA LEU A 139 -10.71 17.47 -36.11
C LEU A 139 -10.21 18.62 -37.00
N ALA A 140 -8.94 18.65 -37.36
CA ALA A 140 -8.37 19.64 -38.29
C ALA A 140 -8.99 19.53 -39.70
N ALA A 141 -9.26 18.30 -40.16
CA ALA A 141 -9.89 18.04 -41.45
C ALA A 141 -11.31 18.65 -41.56
N ILE A 142 -12.00 18.85 -40.43
CA ILE A 142 -13.33 19.50 -40.35
C ILE A 142 -13.26 20.95 -39.86
N GLY A 143 -12.05 21.56 -39.74
CA GLY A 143 -11.87 22.96 -39.34
C GLY A 143 -12.12 23.24 -37.85
N GLN A 144 -12.02 22.21 -36.97
CA GLN A 144 -12.34 22.29 -35.55
C GLN A 144 -11.08 22.14 -34.67
N GLU A 145 -9.93 22.67 -35.10
CA GLU A 145 -8.64 22.61 -34.35
C GLU A 145 -8.74 23.18 -32.92
N HIS A 146 -9.63 24.12 -32.66
CA HIS A 146 -9.79 24.75 -31.34
C HIS A 146 -10.53 23.89 -30.30
N GLN A 147 -11.12 22.77 -30.67
CA GLN A 147 -11.82 21.90 -29.73
C GLN A 147 -10.85 20.98 -28.94
N LEU A 148 -9.65 20.78 -29.44
CA LEU A 148 -8.59 20.18 -28.64
C LEU A 148 -8.07 21.24 -27.68
N LYS A 149 -8.28 21.05 -26.39
CA LYS A 149 -7.48 21.77 -25.39
C LYS A 149 -6.02 21.65 -25.82
N LYS A 150 -5.31 22.80 -25.99
CA LYS A 150 -3.85 22.77 -26.15
C LYS A 150 -3.34 21.83 -25.10
N LYS A 151 -2.70 20.75 -25.52
CA LYS A 151 -2.07 19.79 -24.61
C LYS A 151 -1.03 20.57 -23.84
N GLU A 152 -1.28 20.78 -22.55
CA GLU A 152 -0.23 21.18 -21.62
C GLU A 152 0.87 20.13 -21.80
N GLU A 153 2.11 20.53 -21.92
CA GLU A 153 3.23 19.61 -22.08
C GLU A 153 3.15 18.57 -20.96
N HIS A 154 2.99 17.31 -21.34
CA HIS A 154 2.81 16.24 -20.37
C HIS A 154 4.12 16.10 -19.58
N PHE A 155 4.08 16.40 -18.29
CA PHE A 155 5.23 16.24 -17.40
C PHE A 155 5.70 14.78 -17.42
N ASP A 156 6.97 14.56 -17.80
CA ASP A 156 7.56 13.22 -17.81
C ASP A 156 8.00 12.84 -16.39
N SER A 157 7.24 11.99 -15.73
CA SER A 157 7.55 11.48 -14.37
C SER A 157 8.91 10.79 -14.25
N ASN A 158 9.57 10.48 -15.35
CA ASN A 158 10.93 9.94 -15.36
C ASN A 158 11.99 10.95 -14.88
N CYS A 159 11.64 12.26 -14.82
CA CYS A 159 12.49 13.27 -14.17
C CYS A 159 12.67 13.01 -12.65
N ILE A 160 11.74 12.28 -12.02
CA ILE A 160 11.86 11.89 -10.60
C ILE A 160 12.84 10.72 -10.49
N THR A 161 14.12 11.01 -10.73
CA THR A 161 15.23 10.04 -10.70
C THR A 161 16.52 10.75 -10.29
N PRO A 162 17.39 10.11 -9.49
CA PRO A 162 18.66 10.69 -9.07
C PRO A 162 19.48 11.23 -10.25
N GLY A 163 20.05 12.42 -10.10
CA GLY A 163 20.90 13.06 -11.10
C GLY A 163 20.20 14.02 -12.06
N THR A 164 18.86 14.05 -12.10
CA THR A 164 18.10 14.98 -12.95
C THR A 164 18.11 16.41 -12.38
N PRO A 165 17.91 17.45 -13.22
CA PRO A 165 17.75 18.82 -12.77
C PRO A 165 16.59 19.00 -11.79
N PHE A 166 15.45 18.32 -12.04
CA PHE A 166 14.29 18.33 -11.16
C PHE A 166 14.62 17.92 -9.72
N MET A 167 15.38 16.82 -9.55
CA MET A 167 15.75 16.33 -8.21
C MET A 167 16.75 17.25 -7.51
N ALA A 168 17.64 17.92 -8.26
CA ALA A 168 18.53 18.94 -7.69
C ALA A 168 17.74 20.17 -7.22
N HIS A 169 16.79 20.64 -8.03
CA HIS A 169 15.91 21.76 -7.65
C HIS A 169 15.05 21.40 -6.42
N LEU A 170 14.47 20.19 -6.39
CA LEU A 170 13.72 19.69 -5.24
C LEU A 170 14.55 19.68 -3.95
N ALA A 171 15.80 19.23 -4.01
CA ALA A 171 16.69 19.23 -2.84
C ALA A 171 16.90 20.64 -2.30
N THR A 172 17.12 21.65 -3.17
CA THR A 172 17.25 23.06 -2.79
C THR A 172 15.96 23.59 -2.17
N CYS A 173 14.79 23.26 -2.75
CA CYS A 173 13.49 23.67 -2.24
C CYS A 173 13.20 23.06 -0.86
N LEU A 174 13.54 21.78 -0.65
CA LEU A 174 13.36 21.13 0.65
C LEU A 174 14.28 21.72 1.73
N ARG A 175 15.54 22.07 1.40
CA ARG A 175 16.45 22.79 2.31
C ARG A 175 15.84 24.11 2.78
N TYR A 176 15.29 24.90 1.82
CA TYR A 176 14.57 26.13 2.14
C TYR A 176 13.35 25.88 3.03
N HIS A 177 12.51 24.90 2.70
CA HIS A 177 11.31 24.59 3.47
C HIS A 177 11.64 24.19 4.91
N ILE A 178 12.66 23.32 5.12
CA ILE A 178 13.14 22.94 6.46
C ILE A 178 13.60 24.19 7.24
N ALA A 179 14.44 25.03 6.63
CA ALA A 179 14.90 26.26 7.28
C ALA A 179 13.73 27.18 7.62
N SER A 180 12.78 27.41 6.69
CA SER A 180 11.59 28.22 6.91
C SER A 180 10.77 27.72 8.11
N LYS A 181 10.48 26.41 8.16
CA LYS A 181 9.73 25.80 9.25
C LYS A 181 10.47 25.87 10.59
N GLN A 182 11.77 25.62 10.62
CA GLN A 182 12.57 25.75 11.85
C GLN A 182 12.66 27.19 12.37
N ASN A 183 12.46 28.19 11.51
CA ASN A 183 12.39 29.60 11.92
C ASN A 183 10.98 30.00 12.43
N THR A 184 9.92 29.43 11.88
CA THR A 184 8.55 29.91 12.09
C THR A 184 7.67 28.99 12.91
N ASP A 185 7.73 27.67 12.68
CA ASP A 185 6.82 26.68 13.26
C ASP A 185 7.27 26.18 14.65
N PRO A 186 6.44 26.30 15.70
CA PRO A 186 6.80 25.88 17.06
C PRO A 186 7.13 24.38 17.21
N LEU A 187 6.50 23.49 16.44
CA LEU A 187 6.82 22.07 16.46
C LEU A 187 8.21 21.82 15.91
N TRP A 188 8.51 22.39 14.73
CA TRP A 188 9.78 22.21 14.03
C TRP A 188 10.98 22.81 14.76
N LYS A 189 10.79 23.82 15.59
CA LYS A 189 11.87 24.43 16.39
C LYS A 189 12.56 23.48 17.35
N ASN A 190 11.87 22.41 17.75
CA ASN A 190 12.43 21.43 18.68
C ASN A 190 12.84 20.12 17.98
N LEU A 191 12.56 19.98 16.67
CA LEU A 191 12.90 18.79 15.92
C LEU A 191 14.34 18.80 15.42
N LYS A 192 14.97 17.65 15.43
CA LYS A 192 16.08 17.31 14.55
C LYS A 192 15.49 16.91 13.21
N VAL A 193 15.97 17.48 12.11
CA VAL A 193 15.53 17.12 10.76
C VAL A 193 16.73 16.58 10.00
N ILE A 194 16.64 15.35 9.49
CA ILE A 194 17.65 14.76 8.62
C ILE A 194 17.06 14.70 7.20
N LEU A 195 17.75 15.31 6.25
CA LEU A 195 17.47 15.21 4.83
C LEU A 195 18.51 14.29 4.20
N SER A 196 18.08 13.15 3.70
CA SER A 196 18.83 12.23 2.86
C SER A 196 18.29 12.32 1.44
N ASP A 197 18.87 13.20 0.64
CA ASP A 197 18.39 13.51 -0.70
C ASP A 197 18.79 12.45 -1.75
N ALA A 198 18.49 12.73 -3.03
CA ALA A 198 18.73 11.81 -4.14
C ALA A 198 20.22 11.57 -4.47
N THR A 199 21.14 12.36 -3.91
CA THR A 199 22.58 12.17 -4.10
C THR A 199 23.15 11.07 -3.20
N VAL A 200 22.44 10.73 -2.10
CA VAL A 200 22.81 9.64 -1.17
C VAL A 200 22.32 8.32 -1.75
N PRO A 201 23.21 7.34 -2.03
CA PRO A 201 22.80 6.06 -2.60
C PRO A 201 21.86 5.25 -1.72
N GLY A 202 20.97 4.46 -2.33
CA GLY A 202 19.99 3.60 -1.68
C GLY A 202 18.57 4.08 -1.88
N GLU A 203 17.62 3.15 -1.78
CA GLU A 203 16.19 3.42 -1.79
C GLU A 203 15.80 4.12 -0.48
N GLY A 204 14.84 5.05 -0.51
CA GLY A 204 14.44 5.87 0.64
C GLY A 204 14.12 5.05 1.89
N GLU A 205 13.31 4.01 1.72
CA GLU A 205 12.93 3.09 2.79
C GLU A 205 14.14 2.34 3.39
N HIS A 206 15.08 1.92 2.55
CA HIS A 206 16.27 1.21 3.02
C HIS A 206 17.27 2.12 3.75
N LYS A 207 17.36 3.40 3.36
CA LYS A 207 18.14 4.41 4.11
C LYS A 207 17.57 4.59 5.53
N VAL A 208 16.23 4.65 5.65
CA VAL A 208 15.56 4.70 6.95
C VAL A 208 15.83 3.44 7.77
N MET A 209 15.74 2.26 7.16
CA MET A 209 16.01 0.99 7.86
C MET A 209 17.47 0.87 8.32
N GLU A 210 18.41 1.34 7.51
CA GLU A 210 19.83 1.41 7.89
C GLU A 210 20.02 2.34 9.10
N PHE A 211 19.45 3.53 9.07
CA PHE A 211 19.44 4.47 10.17
C PHE A 211 18.92 3.81 11.46
N ILE A 212 17.74 3.19 11.42
CA ILE A 212 17.13 2.54 12.59
C ILE A 212 18.02 1.39 13.10
N ARG A 213 18.56 0.54 12.23
CA ARG A 213 19.46 -0.57 12.64
C ARG A 213 20.71 -0.07 13.33
N VAL A 214 21.34 0.96 12.78
CA VAL A 214 22.55 1.55 13.33
C VAL A 214 22.27 2.18 14.70
N GLU A 215 21.25 3.01 14.82
CA GLU A 215 20.85 3.62 16.10
C GLU A 215 20.47 2.56 17.14
N ARG A 216 19.71 1.53 16.75
CA ARG A 216 19.31 0.41 17.60
C ARG A 216 20.52 -0.39 18.16
N SER A 217 21.62 -0.41 17.42
CA SER A 217 22.85 -1.08 17.87
C SER A 217 23.62 -0.32 18.97
N ARG A 218 23.22 0.93 19.26
CA ARG A 218 23.92 1.81 20.20
C ARG A 218 23.37 1.68 21.63
N PRO A 219 24.21 1.83 22.64
CA PRO A 219 23.77 1.76 24.03
C PRO A 219 22.89 2.94 24.45
N GLU A 220 22.91 4.04 23.69
CA GLU A 220 22.11 5.25 23.91
C GLU A 220 20.67 5.10 23.41
N HIS A 221 20.37 4.09 22.59
CA HIS A 221 19.05 3.85 22.04
C HIS A 221 18.02 3.51 23.11
N ASN A 222 16.88 4.19 23.06
CA ASN A 222 15.74 3.89 23.93
C ASN A 222 14.87 2.81 23.28
N PRO A 223 14.77 1.59 23.86
CA PRO A 223 14.01 0.48 23.28
C PRO A 223 12.49 0.69 23.23
N ASN A 224 11.98 1.80 23.78
CA ASN A 224 10.57 2.17 23.74
C ASN A 224 10.33 3.42 22.88
N THR A 225 11.26 3.76 21.99
CA THR A 225 11.06 4.85 21.02
C THR A 225 9.86 4.51 20.11
N SER A 226 8.99 5.50 19.92
CA SER A 226 7.83 5.38 19.04
C SER A 226 8.20 5.83 17.63
N HIS A 227 8.09 4.91 16.66
CA HIS A 227 8.44 5.11 15.26
C HIS A 227 7.19 5.18 14.41
N VAL A 228 7.11 6.17 13.53
CA VAL A 228 6.09 6.25 12.48
C VAL A 228 6.80 6.40 11.15
N MET A 229 6.45 5.57 10.17
CA MET A 229 6.94 5.67 8.80
C MET A 229 5.79 5.95 7.85
N TYR A 230 5.95 6.99 7.02
CA TYR A 230 5.05 7.25 5.90
C TYR A 230 5.54 6.53 4.66
N GLY A 231 4.62 5.83 3.98
CA GLY A 231 4.85 5.25 2.68
C GLY A 231 3.66 4.41 2.21
N LEU A 232 3.53 4.27 0.90
CA LEU A 232 2.42 3.55 0.26
C LEU A 232 2.77 2.08 -0.04
N ASP A 233 4.06 1.73 -0.06
CA ASP A 233 4.51 0.40 -0.41
C ASP A 233 4.24 -0.60 0.70
N ALA A 234 3.87 -1.80 0.33
CA ALA A 234 3.48 -2.82 1.31
C ALA A 234 4.67 -3.64 1.83
N ASP A 235 5.83 -3.57 1.21
CA ASP A 235 7.08 -4.13 1.72
C ASP A 235 7.61 -3.38 2.95
N LEU A 236 7.21 -2.11 3.16
CA LEU A 236 7.41 -1.38 4.40
C LEU A 236 6.93 -2.16 5.63
N ILE A 237 5.89 -2.99 5.48
CA ILE A 237 5.37 -3.82 6.58
C ILE A 237 6.40 -4.89 6.97
N MET A 238 7.02 -5.53 5.98
CA MET A 238 8.07 -6.52 6.20
C MET A 238 9.35 -5.88 6.73
N LEU A 239 9.72 -4.72 6.19
CA LEU A 239 10.85 -3.93 6.66
C LEU A 239 10.66 -3.50 8.12
N ALA A 240 9.47 -2.99 8.47
CA ALA A 240 9.15 -2.59 9.84
C ALA A 240 9.19 -3.77 10.83
N LEU A 241 8.67 -4.94 10.43
CA LEU A 241 8.80 -6.17 11.23
C LEU A 241 10.26 -6.56 11.45
N GLY A 242 11.08 -6.48 10.39
CA GLY A 242 12.51 -6.82 10.42
C GLY A 242 13.37 -5.84 11.24
N THR A 243 12.86 -4.67 11.64
CA THR A 243 13.56 -3.79 12.59
C THR A 243 13.58 -4.34 14.01
N HIS A 244 12.63 -5.20 14.38
CA HIS A 244 12.38 -5.65 15.75
C HIS A 244 12.16 -4.50 16.75
N GLU A 245 11.67 -3.35 16.26
CA GLU A 245 11.18 -2.24 17.07
C GLU A 245 9.69 -2.42 17.34
N PRO A 246 9.26 -2.66 18.59
CA PRO A 246 7.88 -3.03 18.88
C PRO A 246 6.90 -1.87 18.75
N HIS A 247 7.37 -0.62 18.89
CA HIS A 247 6.52 0.57 18.82
C HIS A 247 6.59 1.22 17.43
N PHE A 248 6.33 0.43 16.40
CA PHE A 248 6.40 0.86 15.01
C PHE A 248 5.00 0.96 14.37
N LYS A 249 4.75 2.03 13.63
CA LYS A 249 3.54 2.22 12.85
C LYS A 249 3.86 2.69 11.43
N ILE A 250 2.99 2.37 10.50
CA ILE A 250 3.04 2.90 9.14
C ILE A 250 1.81 3.77 8.96
N ILE A 251 2.00 5.03 8.56
CA ILE A 251 0.91 5.92 8.14
C ILE A 251 0.84 5.93 6.62
N ARG A 252 -0.37 5.79 6.07
CA ARG A 252 -0.62 5.78 4.63
C ARG A 252 -2.02 6.28 4.30
N GLU A 253 -2.27 6.63 3.04
CA GLU A 253 -3.62 6.97 2.58
C GLU A 253 -4.57 5.76 2.66
N ASP A 254 -5.85 6.03 3.01
CA ASP A 254 -6.91 5.00 2.96
C ASP A 254 -7.37 4.79 1.52
N VAL A 255 -6.77 3.82 0.84
CA VAL A 255 -7.11 3.44 -0.53
C VAL A 255 -8.54 2.89 -0.70
N PHE A 256 -9.23 2.60 0.41
CA PHE A 256 -10.60 2.08 0.41
C PHE A 256 -11.66 3.15 0.76
N ALA A 257 -11.25 4.40 0.98
CA ALA A 257 -12.15 5.48 1.41
C ALA A 257 -13.27 5.75 0.40
N ASP A 258 -12.95 5.77 -0.90
CA ASP A 258 -13.91 6.06 -1.97
C ASP A 258 -14.95 4.95 -2.14
N ASN A 259 -14.57 3.70 -1.94
CA ASN A 259 -15.50 2.58 -1.94
C ASN A 259 -16.48 2.66 -0.77
N LYS A 260 -16.03 3.16 0.40
CA LYS A 260 -16.90 3.39 1.55
C LYS A 260 -17.92 4.49 1.28
N LYS A 261 -17.57 5.56 0.56
CA LYS A 261 -18.50 6.64 0.15
C LYS A 261 -19.56 6.14 -0.84
N LYS A 262 -19.19 5.30 -1.81
CA LYS A 262 -20.12 4.73 -2.82
C LYS A 262 -21.19 3.81 -2.23
N THR A 263 -20.99 3.25 -1.03
CA THR A 263 -21.93 2.32 -0.37
C THR A 263 -22.99 2.97 0.50
N VAL A 264 -22.93 4.29 0.71
CA VAL A 264 -23.90 5.04 1.51
C VAL A 264 -24.84 5.81 0.59
N CYS A 265 -26.14 5.56 0.71
CA CYS A 265 -27.15 6.28 -0.04
C CYS A 265 -27.16 7.78 0.30
N GLY A 266 -26.96 8.65 -0.70
CA GLY A 266 -26.96 10.11 -0.51
C GLY A 266 -28.31 10.68 -0.01
N ASN A 267 -29.46 9.98 -0.29
CA ASN A 267 -30.79 10.44 0.10
C ASN A 267 -31.18 10.07 1.53
N CYS A 268 -30.89 8.86 1.99
CA CYS A 268 -31.34 8.39 3.29
C CYS A 268 -30.21 8.07 4.26
N GLN A 269 -28.94 8.23 3.82
CA GLN A 269 -27.71 7.93 4.57
C GLN A 269 -27.63 6.49 5.12
N ARG A 270 -28.42 5.56 4.55
CA ARG A 270 -28.37 4.13 4.90
C ARG A 270 -27.56 3.37 3.88
N ARG A 271 -26.91 2.29 4.34
CA ARG A 271 -26.11 1.39 3.50
C ARG A 271 -26.98 0.30 2.86
N GLY A 272 -26.53 -0.28 1.74
CA GLY A 272 -27.14 -1.45 1.09
C GLY A 272 -28.02 -1.14 -0.13
N HIS A 273 -28.04 0.10 -0.62
CA HIS A 273 -28.65 0.50 -1.89
C HIS A 273 -28.01 1.78 -2.41
N LYS A 274 -28.02 1.98 -3.72
CA LYS A 274 -27.52 3.21 -4.35
C LYS A 274 -28.51 4.36 -4.15
N THR A 275 -28.05 5.62 -4.27
CA THR A 275 -28.86 6.82 -4.14
C THR A 275 -30.06 6.80 -5.09
N GLU A 276 -29.87 6.30 -6.29
CA GLU A 276 -30.88 6.14 -7.36
C GLU A 276 -31.92 5.08 -7.03
N GLU A 277 -31.57 4.05 -6.30
CA GLU A 277 -32.47 2.97 -5.86
C GLU A 277 -33.23 3.31 -4.57
N CYS A 278 -33.00 4.50 -4.00
CA CYS A 278 -33.55 4.89 -2.71
C CYS A 278 -35.05 5.14 -2.79
N ARG A 279 -35.82 4.24 -2.22
CA ARG A 279 -37.28 4.36 -2.07
C ARG A 279 -37.74 5.18 -0.85
N SER A 280 -36.79 5.73 -0.09
CA SER A 280 -37.11 6.63 1.03
C SER A 280 -37.42 8.01 0.49
N ALA A 281 -38.53 8.61 0.94
CA ALA A 281 -38.82 10.01 0.64
C ALA A 281 -37.61 10.86 1.07
N VAL A 282 -37.20 11.80 0.20
CA VAL A 282 -36.15 12.77 0.49
C VAL A 282 -36.46 13.41 1.84
N VAL A 283 -35.64 13.13 2.85
CA VAL A 283 -35.71 13.86 4.09
C VAL A 283 -35.11 15.21 3.80
N ALA A 284 -35.96 16.18 3.44
CA ALA A 284 -35.56 17.57 3.43
C ALA A 284 -34.97 17.89 4.80
N PRO A 285 -33.85 18.60 4.89
CA PRO A 285 -33.32 19.04 6.18
C PRO A 285 -34.44 19.80 6.87
N SER A 286 -34.91 19.28 8.00
CA SER A 286 -35.98 19.90 8.79
C SER A 286 -35.45 21.22 9.34
N VAL A 287 -35.76 22.32 8.68
CA VAL A 287 -35.64 23.65 9.24
C VAL A 287 -36.78 23.78 10.25
N THR A 288 -36.57 23.36 11.46
CA THR A 288 -37.41 23.77 12.59
C THR A 288 -36.98 25.18 12.97
N ALA A 289 -37.57 26.15 12.29
CA ALA A 289 -37.63 27.52 12.78
C ALA A 289 -38.62 27.57 13.96
N ALA A 290 -38.09 27.63 15.16
CA ALA A 290 -38.84 28.11 16.33
C ALA A 290 -37.87 28.83 17.28
N ASN A 291 -38.13 30.12 17.42
CA ASN A 291 -37.65 31.04 18.45
C ASN A 291 -36.22 31.58 18.35
N GLY A 292 -36.17 32.87 17.98
CA GLY A 292 -35.06 33.81 17.94
C GLY A 292 -34.11 33.81 19.13
N ALA A 293 -33.16 32.90 19.07
CA ALA A 293 -31.84 32.99 19.65
C ALA A 293 -30.86 32.65 18.52
N GLU A 294 -30.00 33.59 18.16
CA GLU A 294 -28.90 33.31 17.26
C GLU A 294 -28.12 32.11 17.79
N ALA A 295 -28.25 30.98 17.11
CA ALA A 295 -27.36 29.85 17.32
C ALA A 295 -25.92 30.34 17.05
N PRO A 296 -24.91 29.95 17.84
CA PRO A 296 -23.53 30.27 17.56
C PRO A 296 -23.23 29.78 16.14
N LYS A 297 -22.73 30.71 15.28
CA LYS A 297 -22.34 30.39 13.91
C LYS A 297 -21.44 29.16 13.98
N SER A 298 -21.83 28.09 13.31
CA SER A 298 -21.04 26.85 13.20
C SER A 298 -19.66 27.24 12.66
N GLU A 299 -18.59 26.84 13.37
CA GLU A 299 -17.23 26.98 12.88
C GLU A 299 -17.16 26.22 11.55
N GLU A 300 -16.91 26.95 10.45
CA GLU A 300 -16.69 26.35 9.14
C GLU A 300 -15.32 25.69 9.15
N VAL A 301 -15.26 24.38 8.96
CA VAL A 301 -14.01 23.65 8.76
C VAL A 301 -13.65 23.73 7.28
N VAL A 302 -12.39 24.04 6.98
CA VAL A 302 -11.87 23.99 5.61
C VAL A 302 -11.92 22.54 5.13
N ASP A 303 -12.89 22.19 4.29
CA ASP A 303 -13.01 20.86 3.66
C ASP A 303 -12.30 20.88 2.30
N ASN A 304 -11.09 20.37 2.25
CA ASN A 304 -10.29 20.31 1.04
C ASN A 304 -10.52 19.01 0.23
N ASN A 305 -11.52 18.20 0.56
CA ASN A 305 -11.80 16.91 -0.11
C ASN A 305 -10.57 15.96 -0.23
N LEU A 306 -9.68 16.03 0.77
CA LEU A 306 -8.44 15.27 0.82
C LEU A 306 -8.72 13.79 1.19
N LYS A 307 -7.92 12.87 0.65
CA LYS A 307 -7.96 11.45 1.05
C LYS A 307 -7.62 11.31 2.54
N PRO A 308 -8.36 10.51 3.32
CA PRO A 308 -8.05 10.27 4.73
C PRO A 308 -6.84 9.34 4.87
N TYR A 309 -6.21 9.40 6.05
CA TYR A 309 -5.09 8.53 6.41
C TYR A 309 -5.50 7.40 7.36
N VAL A 310 -4.73 6.32 7.34
CA VAL A 310 -4.82 5.20 8.27
C VAL A 310 -3.46 4.90 8.88
N PHE A 311 -3.46 4.43 10.13
CA PHE A 311 -2.29 3.83 10.77
C PHE A 311 -2.35 2.30 10.66
N LEU A 312 -1.27 1.69 10.21
CA LEU A 312 -1.01 0.26 10.34
C LEU A 312 -0.11 0.03 11.56
N HIS A 313 -0.60 -0.77 12.50
CA HIS A 313 0.06 -1.03 13.79
C HIS A 313 0.91 -2.30 13.72
N VAL A 314 2.23 -2.16 13.63
CA VAL A 314 3.16 -3.30 13.54
C VAL A 314 3.17 -4.12 14.84
N ASN A 315 3.02 -3.46 16.00
CA ASN A 315 2.89 -4.16 17.28
C ASN A 315 1.69 -5.10 17.33
N ILE A 316 0.53 -4.69 16.80
CA ILE A 316 -0.68 -5.52 16.75
C ILE A 316 -0.48 -6.67 15.74
N LEU A 317 0.16 -6.39 14.59
CA LEU A 317 0.52 -7.43 13.63
C LEU A 317 1.43 -8.50 14.24
N ARG A 318 2.44 -8.08 15.02
CA ARG A 318 3.34 -9.01 15.74
C ARG A 318 2.56 -9.92 16.70
N GLU A 319 1.57 -9.36 17.43
CA GLU A 319 0.70 -10.13 18.33
C GLU A 319 -0.17 -11.15 17.55
N TYR A 320 -0.74 -10.76 16.41
CA TYR A 320 -1.43 -11.69 15.51
C TYR A 320 -0.51 -12.80 15.00
N LEU A 321 0.71 -12.46 14.57
CA LEU A 321 1.68 -13.44 14.09
C LEU A 321 2.12 -14.39 15.19
N GLU A 322 2.26 -13.93 16.45
CA GLU A 322 2.54 -14.80 17.59
C GLU A 322 1.52 -15.94 17.69
N HIS A 323 0.24 -15.59 17.62
CA HIS A 323 -0.83 -16.59 17.71
C HIS A 323 -0.94 -17.47 16.46
N ALA A 324 -0.79 -16.86 15.27
CA ALA A 324 -0.92 -17.57 13.99
C ALA A 324 0.22 -18.56 13.74
N LEU A 325 1.45 -18.20 14.09
CA LEU A 325 2.65 -19.00 13.83
C LEU A 325 3.00 -19.97 14.97
N LYS A 326 2.46 -19.77 16.17
CA LYS A 326 2.81 -20.56 17.35
C LYS A 326 2.72 -22.07 17.10
N PHE A 327 3.79 -22.77 17.48
CA PHE A 327 3.90 -24.22 17.42
C PHE A 327 4.40 -24.80 18.76
N ASN A 328 4.24 -26.11 18.93
CA ASN A 328 4.80 -26.85 20.06
C ASN A 328 5.50 -28.12 19.53
N VAL A 329 6.81 -27.99 19.30
CA VAL A 329 7.64 -29.09 18.79
C VAL A 329 8.71 -29.43 19.81
N PRO A 330 8.81 -30.68 20.31
CA PRO A 330 9.85 -31.08 21.24
C PRO A 330 11.26 -30.79 20.70
N GLY A 331 12.08 -30.14 21.50
CA GLY A 331 13.46 -29.79 21.15
C GLY A 331 13.63 -28.48 20.35
N VAL A 332 12.54 -27.84 19.93
CA VAL A 332 12.58 -26.53 19.26
C VAL A 332 11.88 -25.49 20.15
N PRO A 333 12.61 -24.61 20.84
CA PRO A 333 11.98 -23.57 21.65
C PRO A 333 11.25 -22.57 20.76
N TRP A 334 10.07 -22.13 21.25
CA TRP A 334 9.33 -21.07 20.60
C TRP A 334 10.02 -19.72 20.80
N ASP A 335 10.23 -18.99 19.72
CA ASP A 335 10.79 -17.64 19.69
C ASP A 335 10.04 -16.81 18.63
N LEU A 336 9.33 -15.76 19.08
CA LEU A 336 8.51 -14.92 18.18
C LEU A 336 9.38 -14.17 17.17
N GLU A 337 10.52 -13.62 17.60
CA GLU A 337 11.38 -12.82 16.73
C GLU A 337 11.91 -13.68 15.56
N ARG A 338 12.34 -14.90 15.87
CA ARG A 338 12.78 -15.87 14.87
C ARG A 338 11.64 -16.31 13.94
N ALA A 339 10.43 -16.47 14.48
CA ALA A 339 9.24 -16.82 13.69
C ALA A 339 8.83 -15.68 12.74
N ILE A 340 8.98 -14.43 13.15
CA ILE A 340 8.77 -13.24 12.32
C ILE A 340 9.80 -13.21 11.18
N ASP A 341 11.08 -13.43 11.48
CA ASP A 341 12.13 -13.46 10.46
C ASP A 341 11.87 -14.55 9.40
N ASP A 342 11.51 -15.76 9.84
CA ASP A 342 11.13 -16.85 8.95
C ASP A 342 9.89 -16.49 8.12
N TRP A 343 8.91 -15.80 8.72
CA TRP A 343 7.70 -15.37 8.02
C TRP A 343 8.00 -14.31 6.95
N VAL A 344 8.83 -13.32 7.25
CA VAL A 344 9.30 -12.33 6.29
C VAL A 344 10.05 -13.01 5.14
N PHE A 345 10.93 -13.95 5.45
CA PHE A 345 11.65 -14.73 4.44
C PHE A 345 10.70 -15.54 3.54
N MET A 346 9.66 -16.16 4.09
CA MET A 346 8.64 -16.85 3.30
C MET A 346 7.88 -15.92 2.36
N CYS A 347 7.63 -14.67 2.75
CA CYS A 347 6.98 -13.69 1.87
C CYS A 347 7.78 -13.40 0.60
N PHE A 348 9.10 -13.58 0.58
CA PHE A 348 9.91 -13.35 -0.60
C PHE A 348 9.63 -14.35 -1.73
N PHE A 349 9.19 -15.56 -1.43
CA PHE A 349 8.76 -16.53 -2.45
C PHE A 349 7.52 -16.11 -3.22
N VAL A 350 6.73 -15.20 -2.65
CA VAL A 350 5.50 -14.69 -3.28
C VAL A 350 5.80 -13.50 -4.21
N GLY A 351 7.09 -13.17 -4.36
CA GLY A 351 7.60 -12.12 -5.24
C GLY A 351 7.76 -10.78 -4.53
N ASN A 352 8.75 -10.03 -5.02
CA ASN A 352 9.09 -8.69 -4.56
C ASN A 352 9.69 -7.88 -5.73
N ASP A 353 10.25 -6.73 -5.45
CA ASP A 353 10.84 -5.83 -6.45
C ASP A 353 12.12 -6.36 -7.11
N PHE A 354 12.73 -7.40 -6.52
CA PHE A 354 14.00 -7.97 -6.94
C PHE A 354 13.86 -9.35 -7.60
N LEU A 355 12.83 -10.11 -7.19
CA LEU A 355 12.60 -11.48 -7.62
C LEU A 355 11.15 -11.70 -8.08
N PRO A 356 10.92 -12.43 -9.20
CA PRO A 356 9.59 -12.89 -9.56
C PRO A 356 9.07 -13.92 -8.55
N HIS A 357 7.74 -14.01 -8.38
CA HIS A 357 7.14 -15.02 -7.52
C HIS A 357 7.30 -16.44 -8.09
N LEU A 358 7.33 -17.44 -7.21
CA LEU A 358 7.24 -18.83 -7.66
C LEU A 358 5.90 -19.08 -8.35
N PRO A 359 5.83 -19.84 -9.46
CA PRO A 359 4.60 -20.05 -10.22
C PRO A 359 3.44 -20.64 -9.41
N SER A 360 3.76 -21.43 -8.37
CA SER A 360 2.77 -22.03 -7.45
C SER A 360 2.23 -21.06 -6.38
N LEU A 361 2.74 -19.83 -6.27
CA LEU A 361 2.44 -18.92 -5.17
C LEU A 361 1.86 -17.59 -5.66
N GLU A 362 0.56 -17.38 -5.44
CA GLU A 362 -0.12 -16.09 -5.65
C GLU A 362 -0.78 -15.61 -4.35
N ILE A 363 -0.63 -14.31 -4.03
CA ILE A 363 -1.18 -13.72 -2.79
C ILE A 363 -2.70 -13.85 -2.75
N ARG A 364 -3.37 -13.58 -3.90
CA ARG A 364 -4.84 -13.65 -4.02
C ARG A 364 -5.40 -15.06 -3.79
N GLU A 365 -4.56 -16.09 -3.88
CA GLU A 365 -4.90 -17.49 -3.63
C GLU A 365 -4.53 -17.96 -2.21
N GLY A 366 -4.17 -17.01 -1.35
CA GLY A 366 -3.79 -17.30 0.03
C GLY A 366 -2.41 -17.95 0.19
N ALA A 367 -1.48 -17.69 -0.73
CA ALA A 367 -0.12 -18.26 -0.73
C ALA A 367 0.59 -18.07 0.62
N ILE A 368 0.49 -16.88 1.24
CA ILE A 368 1.12 -16.60 2.53
C ILE A 368 0.55 -17.51 3.65
N SER A 369 -0.77 -17.71 3.67
CA SER A 369 -1.40 -18.61 4.64
C SER A 369 -0.98 -20.06 4.41
N LYS A 370 -0.92 -20.49 3.13
CA LYS A 370 -0.45 -21.85 2.77
C LYS A 370 1.00 -22.05 3.20
N LEU A 371 1.90 -21.09 2.93
CA LEU A 371 3.31 -21.16 3.36
C LEU A 371 3.47 -21.21 4.87
N SER A 372 2.72 -20.36 5.60
CA SER A 372 2.77 -20.32 7.06
C SER A 372 2.32 -21.66 7.69
N LEU A 373 1.28 -22.26 7.12
CA LEU A 373 0.81 -23.57 7.56
C LEU A 373 1.82 -24.67 7.25
N LEU A 374 2.38 -24.67 6.03
CA LEU A 374 3.41 -25.60 5.59
C LEU A 374 4.66 -25.49 6.48
N TRP A 375 5.11 -24.28 6.81
CA TRP A 375 6.22 -24.02 7.72
C TRP A 375 6.00 -24.65 9.10
N LYS A 376 4.79 -24.52 9.68
CA LYS A 376 4.43 -25.18 10.95
C LYS A 376 4.51 -26.70 10.85
N GLN A 377 4.07 -27.28 9.72
CA GLN A 377 4.10 -28.73 9.48
C GLN A 377 5.54 -29.24 9.28
N CYS A 378 6.41 -28.45 8.65
CA CYS A 378 7.82 -28.80 8.44
C CYS A 378 8.69 -28.60 9.67
N MET A 379 8.27 -27.81 10.66
CA MET A 379 9.08 -27.46 11.83
C MET A 379 9.68 -28.66 12.58
N PRO A 380 8.95 -29.78 12.79
CA PRO A 380 9.54 -30.98 13.42
C PRO A 380 10.71 -31.58 12.63
N PHE A 381 10.67 -31.47 11.30
CA PHE A 381 11.70 -32.03 10.41
C PHE A 381 12.88 -31.06 10.23
N MET A 382 12.63 -29.76 10.24
CA MET A 382 13.65 -28.70 10.20
C MET A 382 14.47 -28.65 11.50
N GLY A 383 13.86 -29.00 12.63
CA GLY A 383 14.53 -28.97 13.94
C GLY A 383 14.94 -27.55 14.37
N GLY A 384 14.37 -26.51 13.80
CA GLY A 384 14.65 -25.10 14.12
C GLY A 384 14.25 -24.14 13.01
N TYR A 385 14.47 -22.85 13.24
CA TYR A 385 14.11 -21.76 12.32
C TYR A 385 15.04 -21.71 11.11
N MET A 386 14.51 -21.27 9.97
CA MET A 386 15.24 -21.13 8.69
C MET A 386 16.22 -19.96 8.68
N THR A 387 15.98 -18.93 9.50
CA THR A 387 16.75 -17.69 9.49
C THR A 387 17.39 -17.40 10.84
N LYS A 388 18.47 -16.60 10.86
CA LYS A 388 19.09 -16.09 12.08
C LYS A 388 19.95 -14.86 11.80
N ASP A 389 19.63 -13.73 12.44
CA ASP A 389 20.43 -12.49 12.41
C ASP A 389 20.83 -12.07 10.98
N GLY A 390 19.91 -12.23 10.00
CA GLY A 390 20.16 -11.93 8.60
C GLY A 390 20.87 -13.04 7.80
N ASP A 391 21.11 -14.23 8.36
CA ASP A 391 21.58 -15.42 7.65
C ASP A 391 20.48 -16.46 7.46
N VAL A 392 20.61 -17.26 6.40
CA VAL A 392 19.64 -18.27 5.98
C VAL A 392 20.25 -19.67 6.08
N ASP A 393 19.56 -20.61 6.72
CA ASP A 393 19.90 -22.04 6.78
C ASP A 393 19.28 -22.79 5.60
N LEU A 394 20.03 -22.96 4.52
CA LEU A 394 19.55 -23.59 3.29
C LEU A 394 19.10 -25.05 3.46
N LYS A 395 19.61 -25.78 4.47
CA LYS A 395 19.12 -27.15 4.75
C LYS A 395 17.69 -27.15 5.21
N ARG A 396 17.31 -26.19 6.05
CA ARG A 396 15.93 -26.04 6.53
C ARG A 396 15.02 -25.48 5.46
N VAL A 397 15.51 -24.51 4.67
CA VAL A 397 14.78 -24.00 3.49
C VAL A 397 14.50 -25.13 2.49
N GLN A 398 15.47 -26.04 2.26
CA GLN A 398 15.28 -27.21 1.41
C GLN A 398 14.05 -28.04 1.79
N ILE A 399 13.85 -28.27 3.09
CA ILE A 399 12.71 -29.06 3.59
C ILE A 399 11.38 -28.37 3.23
N LEU A 400 11.27 -27.07 3.49
CA LEU A 400 10.07 -26.29 3.18
C LEU A 400 9.75 -26.29 1.68
N VAL A 401 10.76 -26.00 0.84
CA VAL A 401 10.57 -25.87 -0.60
C VAL A 401 10.32 -27.23 -1.27
N SER A 402 10.91 -28.31 -0.75
CA SER A 402 10.61 -29.67 -1.22
C SER A 402 9.15 -30.05 -1.00
N GLU A 403 8.61 -29.74 0.19
CA GLU A 403 7.18 -29.99 0.46
C GLU A 403 6.26 -29.11 -0.40
N LEU A 404 6.64 -27.84 -0.66
CA LEU A 404 5.93 -27.00 -1.60
C LEU A 404 5.95 -27.57 -3.03
N GLY A 405 7.11 -28.09 -3.47
CA GLY A 405 7.26 -28.75 -4.77
C GLY A 405 6.38 -29.99 -4.93
N ASN A 406 6.21 -30.77 -3.85
CA ASN A 406 5.29 -31.91 -3.83
C ASN A 406 3.81 -31.50 -3.99
N MET A 407 3.48 -30.25 -3.72
CA MET A 407 2.11 -29.72 -3.80
C MET A 407 1.81 -28.98 -5.10
N GLU A 408 2.79 -28.69 -5.96
CA GLU A 408 2.64 -27.84 -7.16
C GLU A 408 1.50 -28.32 -8.08
N ASP A 409 1.45 -29.60 -8.41
CA ASP A 409 0.38 -30.17 -9.25
C ASP A 409 -1.02 -29.95 -8.68
N ALA A 410 -1.17 -30.07 -7.36
CA ALA A 410 -2.44 -29.87 -6.69
C ALA A 410 -2.83 -28.38 -6.68
N ILE A 411 -1.86 -27.49 -6.45
CA ILE A 411 -2.07 -26.04 -6.45
C ILE A 411 -2.53 -25.56 -7.83
N PHE A 412 -1.88 -26.01 -8.91
CA PHE A 412 -2.24 -25.59 -10.27
C PHE A 412 -3.64 -26.06 -10.68
N LYS A 413 -4.03 -27.29 -10.29
CA LYS A 413 -5.38 -27.81 -10.52
C LYS A 413 -6.42 -27.04 -9.71
N GLU A 414 -6.18 -26.79 -8.42
CA GLU A 414 -7.07 -26.00 -7.55
C GLU A 414 -7.27 -24.56 -8.09
N ARG A 415 -6.19 -23.94 -8.61
CA ARG A 415 -6.23 -22.63 -9.28
C ARG A 415 -7.19 -22.67 -10.45
N ARG A 416 -7.00 -23.61 -11.38
CA ARG A 416 -7.84 -23.73 -12.58
C ARG A 416 -9.32 -23.98 -12.24
N GLU A 417 -9.61 -24.90 -11.32
CA GLU A 417 -10.97 -25.16 -10.86
C GLU A 417 -11.63 -23.91 -10.23
N THR A 418 -10.84 -23.09 -9.56
CA THR A 418 -11.32 -21.84 -8.96
C THR A 418 -11.59 -20.78 -10.02
N GLU A 419 -10.70 -20.63 -11.00
CA GLU A 419 -10.89 -19.73 -12.15
C GLU A 419 -12.12 -20.12 -12.97
N GLU A 420 -12.30 -21.38 -13.27
CA GLU A 420 -13.48 -21.90 -13.99
C GLU A 420 -14.78 -21.60 -13.23
N ARG A 421 -14.80 -21.85 -11.91
CA ARG A 421 -15.96 -21.51 -11.06
C ARG A 421 -16.26 -20.00 -11.05
N ARG A 422 -15.22 -19.14 -11.01
CA ARG A 422 -15.37 -17.67 -11.08
C ARG A 422 -15.91 -17.25 -12.46
N ALA A 423 -15.37 -17.79 -13.55
CA ALA A 423 -15.81 -17.51 -14.92
C ALA A 423 -17.27 -17.92 -15.14
N GLU A 424 -17.68 -19.12 -14.67
CA GLU A 424 -19.07 -19.58 -14.73
C GLU A 424 -20.00 -18.67 -13.90
N GLY A 425 -19.57 -18.27 -12.70
CA GLY A 425 -20.28 -17.32 -11.84
C GLY A 425 -20.47 -15.96 -12.50
N ALA A 426 -19.43 -15.43 -13.14
CA ALA A 426 -19.48 -14.17 -13.88
C ALA A 426 -20.42 -14.25 -15.10
N LYS A 427 -20.33 -15.31 -15.91
CA LYS A 427 -21.24 -15.56 -17.03
C LYS A 427 -22.70 -15.61 -16.57
N ARG A 428 -22.98 -16.28 -15.44
CA ARG A 428 -24.34 -16.37 -14.88
C ARG A 428 -24.84 -15.01 -14.41
N ARG A 429 -23.99 -14.19 -13.74
CA ARG A 429 -24.35 -12.82 -13.31
C ARG A 429 -24.62 -11.91 -14.50
N LYS A 430 -23.77 -11.95 -15.55
CA LYS A 430 -23.98 -11.18 -16.78
C LYS A 430 -25.35 -11.52 -17.41
N LEU A 431 -25.67 -12.80 -17.60
CA LEU A 431 -26.96 -13.26 -18.10
C LEU A 431 -28.14 -12.81 -17.22
N GLU A 432 -27.99 -12.82 -15.91
CA GLU A 432 -29.02 -12.36 -14.98
C GLU A 432 -29.20 -10.85 -15.02
N ASN A 433 -28.11 -10.07 -15.13
CA ASN A 433 -28.15 -8.60 -15.30
C ASN A 433 -28.77 -8.23 -16.64
N ASP A 434 -28.36 -8.87 -17.73
CA ASP A 434 -28.94 -8.66 -19.06
C ASP A 434 -30.43 -8.95 -19.08
N ARG A 435 -30.86 -10.05 -18.41
CA ARG A 435 -32.29 -10.35 -18.25
C ARG A 435 -33.03 -9.26 -17.47
N ARG A 436 -32.46 -8.79 -16.34
CA ARG A 436 -33.04 -7.71 -15.54
C ARG A 436 -33.13 -6.40 -16.34
N ALA A 437 -32.08 -6.06 -17.09
CA ALA A 437 -32.09 -4.90 -17.99
C ALA A 437 -33.15 -5.01 -19.09
N MET A 438 -33.30 -6.18 -19.68
CA MET A 438 -34.32 -6.45 -20.67
C MET A 438 -35.74 -6.39 -20.08
N GLU A 439 -35.95 -6.94 -18.89
CA GLU A 439 -37.19 -6.84 -18.11
C GLU A 439 -37.51 -5.36 -17.76
N ALA A 440 -36.49 -4.56 -17.36
CA ALA A 440 -36.63 -3.14 -17.06
C ALA A 440 -37.01 -2.34 -18.32
N ARG A 441 -36.32 -2.53 -19.46
CA ARG A 441 -36.65 -1.92 -20.76
C ARG A 441 -38.06 -2.29 -21.24
N THR A 442 -38.47 -3.56 -21.04
CA THR A 442 -39.83 -4.00 -21.38
C THR A 442 -40.89 -3.34 -20.50
N LEU A 443 -40.57 -3.12 -19.21
CA LEU A 443 -41.47 -2.38 -18.30
C LEU A 443 -41.53 -0.91 -18.62
N GLU A 444 -40.45 -0.26 -19.03
CA GLU A 444 -40.39 1.13 -19.49
C GLU A 444 -41.15 1.30 -20.81
N ASN A 445 -40.95 0.44 -21.79
CA ASN A 445 -41.71 0.44 -23.06
C ASN A 445 -43.19 0.17 -22.83
N ASN A 446 -43.58 -0.70 -21.91
CA ASN A 446 -44.97 -0.92 -21.56
C ASN A 446 -45.57 0.29 -20.79
N ASN A 447 -44.79 0.97 -19.95
CA ASN A 447 -45.23 2.23 -19.33
C ASN A 447 -45.37 3.36 -20.32
N PHE A 448 -44.47 3.46 -21.31
CA PHE A 448 -44.56 4.45 -22.38
C PHE A 448 -45.79 4.16 -23.32
N ALA A 449 -46.02 2.89 -23.65
CA ALA A 449 -47.23 2.48 -24.40
C ALA A 449 -48.53 2.72 -23.59
N LEU A 450 -48.48 2.59 -22.27
CA LEU A 450 -49.61 2.96 -21.39
C LEU A 450 -49.83 4.49 -21.28
N MET A 451 -48.77 5.29 -21.42
CA MET A 451 -48.84 6.76 -21.42
C MET A 451 -49.32 7.30 -22.76
N THR A 452 -49.08 6.60 -23.88
CA THR A 452 -49.52 7.00 -25.24
C THR A 452 -50.88 6.42 -25.64
N ALA A 453 -51.39 5.42 -24.93
CA ALA A 453 -52.77 4.94 -25.09
C ALA A 453 -53.75 5.95 -24.51
N ALA A 454 -54.81 6.21 -25.25
CA ALA A 454 -55.88 7.18 -24.88
C ALA A 454 -56.34 6.96 -23.40
N PRO A 455 -56.73 8.01 -22.69
CA PRO A 455 -56.95 7.97 -21.24
C PRO A 455 -58.01 6.92 -20.89
N VAL A 456 -57.55 5.83 -20.34
CA VAL A 456 -58.40 4.87 -19.60
C VAL A 456 -58.93 5.63 -18.39
N ASN A 457 -60.24 5.80 -18.33
CA ASN A 457 -60.96 6.43 -17.19
C ASN A 457 -60.46 5.83 -15.91
N ASN A 458 -59.55 6.53 -15.22
CA ASN A 458 -59.08 6.13 -13.90
C ASN A 458 -60.20 6.47 -12.89
N PRO A 459 -60.88 5.47 -12.27
CA PRO A 459 -62.04 5.73 -11.42
C PRO A 459 -61.69 6.53 -10.14
N SER A 460 -60.41 6.78 -9.88
CA SER A 460 -59.93 7.61 -8.78
C SER A 460 -59.42 8.99 -9.19
N ALA A 461 -59.45 9.34 -10.50
CA ALA A 461 -58.98 10.64 -10.96
C ALA A 461 -59.94 11.76 -10.49
N GLY A 462 -59.42 12.66 -9.66
CA GLY A 462 -60.19 13.79 -9.14
C GLY A 462 -60.77 13.55 -7.74
N MET A 463 -60.54 12.39 -7.12
CA MET A 463 -60.96 12.11 -5.74
C MET A 463 -59.92 12.55 -4.71
N SER A 464 -60.37 13.13 -3.59
CA SER A 464 -59.49 13.40 -2.47
C SER A 464 -59.04 12.10 -1.77
N ASN A 465 -57.89 12.13 -1.06
CA ASN A 465 -57.42 10.98 -0.27
C ASN A 465 -58.45 10.43 0.72
N ARG A 466 -59.40 11.27 1.15
CA ARG A 466 -60.48 10.90 2.05
C ARG A 466 -61.58 10.12 1.34
N ASP A 467 -61.91 10.49 0.09
CA ASP A 467 -62.89 9.81 -0.73
C ASP A 467 -62.35 8.45 -1.26
N VAL A 468 -61.05 8.38 -1.53
CA VAL A 468 -60.40 7.13 -1.90
C VAL A 468 -60.41 6.16 -0.73
N ALA A 469 -60.21 6.66 0.52
CA ALA A 469 -60.27 5.83 1.71
C ALA A 469 -61.70 5.32 2.00
N ALA A 470 -62.74 6.15 1.79
CA ALA A 470 -64.14 5.81 1.97
C ALA A 470 -64.60 4.77 0.96
N ASN A 471 -64.14 4.88 -0.32
CA ASN A 471 -64.57 4.01 -1.42
C ASN A 471 -63.58 2.87 -1.72
N ARG A 472 -62.69 2.54 -0.80
CA ARG A 472 -61.61 1.56 -0.98
C ARG A 472 -62.05 0.19 -1.48
N ALA A 473 -63.23 -0.28 -1.04
CA ALA A 473 -63.79 -1.56 -1.48
C ALA A 473 -64.22 -1.56 -2.94
N GLN A 474 -64.90 -0.48 -3.39
CA GLN A 474 -65.38 -0.32 -4.78
C GLN A 474 -64.18 -0.11 -5.73
N LEU A 475 -63.23 0.71 -5.36
CA LEU A 475 -61.97 0.93 -6.14
C LEU A 475 -61.13 -0.37 -6.28
N ARG A 476 -61.07 -1.17 -5.25
CA ARG A 476 -60.43 -2.49 -5.27
C ARG A 476 -61.13 -3.46 -6.18
N GLN A 477 -62.46 -3.45 -6.21
CA GLN A 477 -63.25 -4.30 -7.13
C GLN A 477 -63.13 -3.84 -8.59
N ALA A 478 -63.09 -2.54 -8.84
CA ALA A 478 -62.88 -1.97 -10.16
C ALA A 478 -61.46 -2.28 -10.71
N ASN A 479 -60.45 -2.23 -9.82
CA ASN A 479 -59.06 -2.59 -10.20
C ASN A 479 -58.91 -4.11 -10.43
N LEU A 480 -59.60 -4.95 -9.70
CA LEU A 480 -59.63 -6.40 -9.95
C LEU A 480 -60.33 -6.74 -11.26
N SER A 481 -61.41 -6.06 -11.63
CA SER A 481 -62.10 -6.26 -12.95
C SER A 481 -61.24 -5.77 -14.10
N ALA A 482 -60.55 -4.65 -13.94
CA ALA A 482 -59.60 -4.14 -14.94
C ALA A 482 -58.38 -5.07 -15.12
N ALA A 483 -57.86 -5.61 -14.02
CA ALA A 483 -56.79 -6.60 -14.08
C ALA A 483 -57.20 -7.94 -14.73
N ALA A 484 -58.46 -8.36 -14.48
CA ALA A 484 -59.03 -9.54 -15.13
C ALA A 484 -59.26 -9.34 -16.61
N ALA A 485 -59.72 -8.16 -17.02
CA ALA A 485 -59.86 -7.78 -18.45
C ALA A 485 -58.49 -7.73 -19.18
N LEU A 486 -57.49 -7.16 -18.55
CA LEU A 486 -56.12 -7.12 -19.08
C LEU A 486 -55.50 -8.53 -19.18
N LYS A 487 -55.75 -9.39 -18.18
CA LYS A 487 -55.32 -10.80 -18.19
C LYS A 487 -56.05 -11.61 -19.31
N ALA A 488 -57.30 -11.32 -19.59
CA ALA A 488 -58.03 -11.94 -20.68
C ALA A 488 -57.52 -11.48 -22.06
N GLN A 489 -57.13 -10.21 -22.21
CA GLN A 489 -56.51 -9.68 -23.43
C GLN A 489 -55.10 -10.29 -23.64
N LEU A 490 -54.28 -10.47 -22.58
CA LEU A 490 -52.99 -11.13 -22.66
C LEU A 490 -53.11 -12.63 -22.95
N ALA A 491 -54.16 -13.29 -22.46
CA ALA A 491 -54.41 -14.70 -22.75
C ALA A 491 -54.86 -14.93 -24.19
N GLY A 492 -55.62 -13.99 -24.81
CA GLY A 492 -56.03 -14.05 -26.22
C GLY A 492 -54.89 -13.79 -27.22
N ALA A 493 -53.75 -13.20 -26.76
CA ALA A 493 -52.55 -13.02 -27.57
C ALA A 493 -51.59 -14.20 -27.52
N ALA A 494 -51.84 -15.23 -26.66
CA ALA A 494 -50.99 -16.39 -26.42
C ALA A 494 -51.40 -17.66 -27.18
N GLU A 495 -52.47 -17.63 -27.99
CA GLU A 495 -52.93 -18.82 -28.74
C GLU A 495 -52.22 -19.06 -30.08
N ASP A 496 -51.34 -18.17 -30.55
CA ASP A 496 -50.62 -18.36 -31.81
C ASP A 496 -49.19 -18.95 -31.70
N VAL A 497 -48.75 -19.40 -30.52
CA VAL A 497 -47.44 -20.05 -30.35
C VAL A 497 -47.56 -21.27 -29.43
N ALA A 498 -48.17 -22.32 -29.92
CA ALA A 498 -48.19 -23.61 -29.24
C ALA A 498 -47.97 -24.75 -30.24
N GLN A 499 -46.70 -25.10 -30.49
CA GLN A 499 -46.27 -26.47 -30.91
C GLN A 499 -44.78 -26.68 -30.63
N ALA A 500 -44.43 -27.18 -29.42
CA ALA A 500 -43.26 -27.97 -29.20
C ALA A 500 -43.48 -28.85 -27.92
N PRO A 501 -43.01 -30.08 -27.85
CA PRO A 501 -43.42 -31.07 -26.85
C PRO A 501 -42.66 -30.91 -25.48
N PRO A 502 -43.21 -31.45 -24.40
CA PRO A 502 -42.73 -31.19 -23.03
C PRO A 502 -41.52 -32.05 -22.68
N MET A 503 -40.50 -31.46 -22.15
CA MET A 503 -39.40 -32.14 -21.42
C MET A 503 -39.68 -32.16 -19.92
N GLU A 504 -39.55 -33.33 -19.32
CA GLU A 504 -39.78 -33.64 -17.91
C GLU A 504 -38.88 -32.84 -16.99
N GLN A 505 -39.49 -32.20 -16.01
CA GLN A 505 -38.78 -31.62 -14.87
C GLN A 505 -38.53 -32.70 -13.78
N LYS A 506 -37.29 -33.13 -13.60
CA LYS A 506 -36.86 -33.77 -12.34
C LYS A 506 -36.27 -32.68 -11.43
N GLY A 507 -36.98 -32.41 -10.36
CA GLY A 507 -36.56 -31.50 -9.33
C GLY A 507 -35.38 -32.06 -8.51
N VAL A 508 -34.29 -31.33 -8.46
CA VAL A 508 -33.23 -31.51 -7.48
C VAL A 508 -33.08 -30.20 -6.71
N LYS A 509 -33.49 -30.22 -5.44
CA LYS A 509 -33.18 -29.17 -4.48
C LYS A 509 -31.66 -29.19 -4.22
N ARG A 510 -30.95 -28.17 -4.64
CA ARG A 510 -29.60 -27.87 -4.16
C ARG A 510 -29.61 -26.52 -3.45
N LYS A 511 -29.01 -26.56 -2.24
CA LYS A 511 -28.79 -25.41 -1.39
C LYS A 511 -27.82 -24.45 -2.08
N ALA A 512 -28.18 -23.19 -2.13
CA ALA A 512 -27.33 -22.10 -2.57
C ALA A 512 -26.39 -21.73 -1.43
N ASP A 513 -25.10 -21.97 -1.63
CA ASP A 513 -24.02 -21.31 -0.88
C ASP A 513 -23.05 -20.75 -1.94
N GLU A 514 -23.11 -19.47 -2.20
CA GLU A 514 -22.18 -18.80 -3.11
C GLU A 514 -21.64 -17.53 -2.50
N ILE A 515 -20.34 -17.44 -2.60
CA ILE A 515 -19.46 -16.37 -2.14
C ILE A 515 -19.52 -15.23 -3.16
N GLU A 516 -19.92 -14.03 -2.73
CA GLU A 516 -19.79 -12.80 -3.50
C GLU A 516 -18.38 -12.23 -3.29
N GLU A 517 -17.55 -12.31 -4.31
CA GLU A 517 -16.41 -11.40 -4.47
C GLU A 517 -16.87 -10.23 -5.32
N GLU A 518 -16.95 -9.04 -4.72
CA GLU A 518 -17.24 -7.81 -5.44
C GLU A 518 -16.03 -7.46 -6.32
N GLU A 519 -16.15 -7.71 -7.63
CA GLU A 519 -15.37 -7.00 -8.62
C GLU A 519 -16.04 -5.63 -8.83
N GLU A 520 -15.27 -4.55 -8.67
CA GLU A 520 -15.70 -3.18 -8.90
C GLU A 520 -16.10 -3.03 -10.38
N GLU A 521 -17.41 -3.01 -10.67
CA GLU A 521 -17.93 -2.56 -11.94
C GLU A 521 -18.27 -1.07 -11.81
N ASP A 522 -17.48 -0.25 -12.50
CA ASP A 522 -17.87 1.11 -12.84
C ASP A 522 -19.10 1.05 -13.77
N SER A 523 -20.27 1.35 -13.19
CA SER A 523 -21.48 1.49 -13.99
C SER A 523 -21.45 2.83 -14.71
N VAL A 524 -21.20 2.79 -16.01
CA VAL A 524 -21.38 3.93 -16.91
C VAL A 524 -22.84 3.97 -17.31
N ILE A 525 -23.49 5.09 -17.00
CA ILE A 525 -24.83 5.43 -17.46
C ILE A 525 -24.71 5.77 -18.94
N SER A 526 -25.41 5.02 -19.78
CA SER A 526 -25.62 5.38 -21.18
C SER A 526 -27.01 6.04 -21.31
N ASP A 527 -27.02 7.36 -21.53
CA ASP A 527 -28.16 8.03 -22.10
C ASP A 527 -28.07 7.84 -23.63
N ASP A 528 -28.82 6.90 -24.17
CA ASP A 528 -29.07 6.78 -25.61
C ASP A 528 -30.47 7.28 -25.89
N ASP A 529 -30.58 8.52 -26.35
CA ASP A 529 -31.71 9.02 -27.11
C ASP A 529 -31.38 8.88 -28.61
N ASP A 530 -31.81 7.79 -29.23
CA ASP A 530 -31.81 7.62 -30.70
C ASP A 530 -33.09 8.20 -31.27
N GLU A 531 -33.04 9.42 -31.80
CA GLU A 531 -33.99 9.91 -32.82
C GLU A 531 -33.41 9.68 -34.24
N PRO A 532 -34.24 9.34 -35.24
CA PRO A 532 -33.76 9.05 -36.60
C PRO A 532 -33.33 10.34 -37.33
N GLU A 533 -32.08 10.37 -37.76
CA GLU A 533 -31.42 11.48 -38.41
C GLU A 533 -32.02 11.76 -39.82
N THR A 534 -32.55 12.95 -40.01
CA THR A 534 -32.75 13.59 -41.31
C THR A 534 -31.46 14.30 -41.72
N TYR A 535 -31.03 14.06 -42.97
CA TYR A 535 -29.81 14.64 -43.55
C TYR A 535 -29.97 16.16 -43.73
N ASP A 536 -29.43 16.94 -42.77
CA ASP A 536 -29.10 18.34 -42.93
C ASP A 536 -27.57 18.54 -42.79
N PRO A 537 -26.94 19.57 -43.38
CA PRO A 537 -25.50 19.76 -43.33
C PRO A 537 -25.05 19.89 -41.86
N VAL A 538 -24.33 18.87 -41.39
CA VAL A 538 -23.87 18.73 -40.02
C VAL A 538 -23.03 19.97 -39.64
N ASP A 539 -23.43 20.66 -38.58
CA ASP A 539 -22.68 21.76 -37.99
C ASP A 539 -21.27 21.24 -37.64
N PRO A 540 -20.19 21.90 -38.08
CA PRO A 540 -18.81 21.49 -37.76
C PRO A 540 -18.56 21.25 -36.26
N VAL A 541 -19.28 21.96 -35.37
CA VAL A 541 -19.21 21.79 -33.92
C VAL A 541 -19.78 20.45 -33.45
N GLU A 542 -20.89 20.01 -34.05
CA GLU A 542 -21.50 18.71 -33.75
C GLU A 542 -20.66 17.54 -34.31
N ALA A 543 -20.10 17.73 -35.53
CA ALA A 543 -19.15 16.75 -36.10
C ALA A 543 -17.91 16.56 -35.21
N GLY A 544 -17.37 17.65 -34.64
CA GLY A 544 -16.24 17.57 -33.67
C GLY A 544 -16.59 16.83 -32.38
N LYS A 545 -17.82 17.06 -31.85
CA LYS A 545 -18.29 16.32 -30.66
C LYS A 545 -18.49 14.82 -30.98
N ALA A 546 -18.99 14.50 -32.18
CA ALA A 546 -19.16 13.12 -32.63
C ALA A 546 -17.81 12.38 -32.75
N ILE A 547 -16.77 13.05 -33.28
CA ILE A 547 -15.41 12.47 -33.36
C ILE A 547 -14.85 12.20 -31.92
N LEU A 548 -15.00 13.16 -31.01
CA LEU A 548 -14.56 12.98 -29.62
C LEU A 548 -15.33 11.86 -28.90
N LYS A 549 -16.66 11.78 -29.13
CA LYS A 549 -17.50 10.70 -28.59
C LYS A 549 -17.06 9.34 -29.15
N LYS A 550 -16.89 9.23 -30.49
CA LYS A 550 -16.39 8.01 -31.13
C LYS A 550 -15.07 7.54 -30.57
N PHE A 551 -14.15 8.45 -30.35
CA PHE A 551 -12.84 8.12 -29.74
C PHE A 551 -12.98 7.61 -28.30
N ALA A 552 -13.84 8.25 -27.50
CA ALA A 552 -14.14 7.81 -26.14
C ALA A 552 -14.79 6.41 -26.13
N ASP A 553 -15.72 6.17 -27.07
CA ASP A 553 -16.39 4.87 -27.23
C ASP A 553 -15.41 3.78 -27.70
N GLU A 554 -14.50 4.06 -28.66
CA GLU A 554 -13.43 3.14 -29.07
C GLU A 554 -12.47 2.81 -27.92
N LYS A 555 -12.13 3.79 -27.05
CA LYS A 555 -11.32 3.56 -25.85
C LYS A 555 -12.05 2.63 -24.88
N LYS A 556 -13.34 2.88 -24.67
CA LYS A 556 -14.21 2.07 -23.80
C LYS A 556 -14.39 0.65 -24.36
N GLU A 557 -14.62 0.50 -25.68
CA GLU A 557 -14.72 -0.81 -26.34
C GLU A 557 -13.43 -1.60 -26.22
N LYS A 558 -12.26 -0.96 -26.38
CA LYS A 558 -10.95 -1.60 -26.15
C LYS A 558 -10.77 -2.06 -24.71
N GLU A 559 -11.21 -1.26 -23.74
CA GLU A 559 -11.19 -1.65 -22.32
C GLU A 559 -12.15 -2.81 -22.06
N VAL A 560 -13.35 -2.80 -22.61
CA VAL A 560 -14.31 -3.90 -22.50
C VAL A 560 -13.77 -5.17 -23.17
N ALA A 561 -13.23 -5.05 -24.38
CA ALA A 561 -12.60 -6.18 -25.07
C ALA A 561 -11.42 -6.76 -24.31
N ALA A 562 -10.61 -5.90 -23.67
CA ALA A 562 -9.54 -6.34 -22.77
C ALA A 562 -10.10 -7.06 -21.53
N ARG A 563 -11.23 -6.60 -20.98
CA ARG A 563 -11.94 -7.28 -19.88
C ARG A 563 -12.51 -8.65 -20.27
N GLU A 564 -12.98 -8.81 -21.51
CA GLU A 564 -13.58 -10.05 -22.01
C GLU A 564 -12.56 -11.02 -22.62
N ARG A 565 -11.32 -10.58 -22.87
CA ARG A 565 -10.26 -11.41 -23.44
C ARG A 565 -9.92 -12.57 -22.49
N GLU A 566 -10.03 -13.80 -22.98
CA GLU A 566 -9.51 -14.96 -22.26
C GLU A 566 -7.97 -14.87 -22.20
N PRO A 567 -7.35 -15.12 -21.04
CA PRO A 567 -5.89 -15.13 -20.91
C PRO A 567 -5.30 -16.17 -21.86
N ASP A 568 -4.37 -15.74 -22.72
CA ASP A 568 -3.59 -16.64 -23.56
C ASP A 568 -2.51 -17.28 -22.69
N ASP A 569 -2.80 -18.49 -22.19
CA ASP A 569 -1.87 -19.29 -21.41
C ASP A 569 -1.32 -20.47 -22.24
N ALA A 570 -0.18 -20.24 -22.89
CA ALA A 570 0.50 -21.24 -23.68
C ALA A 570 1.14 -22.37 -22.83
N VAL A 571 1.31 -22.17 -21.51
CA VAL A 571 1.95 -23.13 -20.60
C VAL A 571 0.96 -24.14 -20.05
N ARG A 572 -0.24 -23.69 -19.69
CA ARG A 572 -1.31 -24.53 -19.13
C ARG A 572 -0.82 -25.42 -17.98
N LEU A 573 -0.50 -24.75 -16.86
CA LEU A 573 0.10 -25.40 -15.68
C LEU A 573 -0.73 -26.53 -15.08
N TRP A 574 -2.04 -26.57 -15.32
CA TRP A 574 -2.96 -27.61 -14.83
C TRP A 574 -2.97 -28.92 -15.66
N GLU A 575 -2.34 -28.90 -16.86
CA GLU A 575 -2.30 -30.08 -17.74
C GLU A 575 -1.00 -30.87 -17.56
N SER A 576 -1.05 -32.18 -17.75
CA SER A 576 0.15 -33.04 -17.71
C SER A 576 1.23 -32.51 -18.68
N GLY A 577 2.51 -32.60 -18.29
CA GLY A 577 3.65 -32.06 -19.07
C GLY A 577 3.83 -30.56 -18.96
N TRP A 578 3.17 -29.90 -18.02
CA TRP A 578 3.27 -28.46 -17.79
C TRP A 578 4.70 -28.00 -17.52
N LYS A 579 5.51 -28.78 -16.83
CA LYS A 579 6.88 -28.44 -16.47
C LYS A 579 7.79 -28.31 -17.70
N GLU A 580 7.67 -29.22 -18.65
CA GLU A 580 8.41 -29.18 -19.92
C GLU A 580 7.97 -27.95 -20.74
N ARG A 581 6.64 -27.70 -20.84
CA ARG A 581 6.11 -26.52 -21.52
C ARG A 581 6.59 -25.23 -20.87
N TYR A 582 6.65 -25.17 -19.54
CA TYR A 582 7.12 -24.01 -18.80
C TYR A 582 8.58 -23.68 -19.13
N TYR A 583 9.50 -24.62 -18.97
CA TYR A 583 10.91 -24.38 -19.25
C TYR A 583 11.15 -24.08 -20.72
N ASN A 584 10.46 -24.76 -21.63
CA ASN A 584 10.58 -24.50 -23.06
C ASN A 584 10.08 -23.10 -23.43
N LYS A 585 8.90 -22.67 -22.96
CA LYS A 585 8.31 -21.38 -23.31
C LYS A 585 8.95 -20.20 -22.60
N LYS A 586 9.36 -20.35 -21.34
CA LYS A 586 9.85 -19.26 -20.52
C LYS A 586 11.37 -19.10 -20.51
N PHE A 587 12.11 -20.20 -20.70
CA PHE A 587 13.57 -20.22 -20.64
C PHE A 587 14.21 -20.74 -21.94
N HIS A 588 13.43 -21.26 -22.87
CA HIS A 588 13.91 -21.92 -24.09
C HIS A 588 14.80 -23.14 -23.80
N LEU A 589 14.52 -23.86 -22.70
CA LEU A 589 15.25 -25.03 -22.23
C LEU A 589 14.39 -26.29 -22.33
N THR A 590 15.07 -27.42 -22.50
CA THR A 590 14.50 -28.75 -22.36
C THR A 590 14.73 -29.28 -20.93
N LEU A 591 13.97 -30.27 -20.46
CA LEU A 591 14.18 -30.87 -19.12
C LEU A 591 15.48 -31.70 -19.03
N ASP A 592 16.14 -32.00 -20.15
CA ASP A 592 17.43 -32.69 -20.19
C ASP A 592 18.59 -31.75 -19.83
N GLU A 593 18.42 -30.43 -20.00
CA GLU A 593 19.40 -29.39 -19.67
C GLU A 593 19.41 -29.08 -18.16
N LYS A 594 19.66 -30.11 -17.36
CA LYS A 594 19.58 -30.06 -15.88
C LYS A 594 20.56 -29.08 -15.26
N ASP A 595 21.73 -28.89 -15.86
CA ASP A 595 22.75 -27.98 -15.34
C ASP A 595 22.30 -26.52 -15.45
N GLU A 596 21.64 -26.16 -16.58
CA GLU A 596 21.08 -24.82 -16.78
C GLU A 596 19.91 -24.56 -15.84
N ILE A 597 18.99 -25.53 -15.68
CA ILE A 597 17.90 -25.42 -14.70
C ILE A 597 18.48 -25.25 -13.28
N ARG A 598 19.54 -26.00 -12.94
CA ARG A 598 20.19 -25.88 -11.64
C ARG A 598 20.86 -24.50 -11.47
N HIS A 599 21.39 -23.92 -12.53
CA HIS A 599 21.95 -22.55 -12.52
C HIS A 599 20.87 -21.51 -12.26
N ILE A 600 19.68 -21.64 -12.88
CA ILE A 600 18.52 -20.79 -12.61
C ILE A 600 18.11 -20.88 -11.13
N VAL A 601 17.98 -22.12 -10.60
CA VAL A 601 17.65 -22.35 -9.18
C VAL A 601 18.69 -21.72 -8.25
N LYS A 602 19.99 -21.88 -8.56
CA LYS A 602 21.07 -21.28 -7.77
C LYS A 602 20.94 -19.77 -7.75
N SER A 603 20.78 -19.13 -8.92
CA SER A 603 20.61 -17.67 -9.02
C SER A 603 19.39 -17.16 -8.26
N TYR A 604 18.30 -17.93 -8.25
CA TYR A 604 17.09 -17.57 -7.48
C TYR A 604 17.33 -17.68 -5.98
N VAL A 605 18.01 -18.74 -5.50
CA VAL A 605 18.36 -18.92 -4.08
C VAL A 605 19.36 -17.86 -3.63
N GLU A 606 20.34 -17.49 -4.47
CA GLU A 606 21.21 -16.32 -4.25
C GLU A 606 20.38 -15.06 -4.07
N GLY A 607 19.35 -14.88 -4.90
CA GLY A 607 18.41 -13.76 -4.80
C GLY A 607 17.65 -13.71 -3.48
N LEU A 608 17.11 -14.82 -3.03
CA LEU A 608 16.42 -14.91 -1.73
C LEU A 608 17.35 -14.52 -0.58
N VAL A 609 18.60 -15.00 -0.60
CA VAL A 609 19.60 -14.66 0.42
C VAL A 609 20.03 -13.20 0.32
N TRP A 610 20.17 -12.66 -0.93
CA TRP A 610 20.51 -11.26 -1.16
C TRP A 610 19.42 -10.32 -0.62
N VAL A 611 18.14 -10.57 -0.94
CA VAL A 611 17.00 -9.77 -0.47
C VAL A 611 16.92 -9.83 1.05
N PHE A 612 17.06 -11.02 1.65
CA PHE A 612 17.03 -11.17 3.10
C PHE A 612 18.15 -10.37 3.79
N LYS A 613 19.38 -10.43 3.26
CA LYS A 613 20.49 -9.62 3.77
C LYS A 613 20.26 -8.13 3.57
N TYR A 614 19.66 -7.72 2.45
CA TYR A 614 19.36 -6.33 2.17
C TYR A 614 18.37 -5.75 3.20
N TYR A 615 17.37 -6.51 3.58
CA TYR A 615 16.40 -6.13 4.63
C TYR A 615 17.02 -6.08 6.03
N TYR A 616 17.90 -7.00 6.38
CA TYR A 616 18.41 -7.17 7.73
C TYR A 616 19.81 -6.59 8.00
N ARG A 617 20.64 -6.43 6.97
CA ARG A 617 22.05 -6.00 7.09
C ARG A 617 22.40 -4.81 6.21
N GLY A 618 21.59 -4.46 5.25
CA GLY A 618 21.88 -3.50 4.18
C GLY A 618 22.44 -4.15 2.92
N CYS A 619 22.79 -3.35 1.91
CA CYS A 619 23.20 -3.84 0.60
C CYS A 619 24.54 -4.57 0.65
N VAL A 620 24.52 -5.88 0.49
CA VAL A 620 25.72 -6.74 0.51
C VAL A 620 26.46 -6.77 -0.84
N SER A 621 25.79 -6.42 -1.94
CA SER A 621 26.37 -6.28 -3.27
C SER A 621 25.49 -5.35 -4.11
N TRP A 622 26.07 -4.25 -4.58
CA TRP A 622 25.38 -3.28 -5.44
C TRP A 622 25.28 -3.75 -6.89
N SER A 623 26.13 -4.65 -7.31
CA SER A 623 26.20 -5.17 -8.68
C SER A 623 25.38 -6.42 -8.91
N TRP A 624 24.95 -7.10 -7.85
CA TRP A 624 24.16 -8.31 -7.96
C TRP A 624 22.75 -8.02 -8.51
N TYR A 625 22.23 -8.92 -9.36
CA TYR A 625 20.84 -8.94 -9.82
C TYR A 625 20.43 -10.34 -10.26
N TYR A 626 19.12 -10.63 -10.30
CA TYR A 626 18.59 -11.87 -10.85
C TYR A 626 18.52 -11.78 -12.39
N PRO A 627 19.23 -12.65 -13.14
CA PRO A 627 19.41 -12.48 -14.58
C PRO A 627 18.34 -13.18 -15.44
N TYR A 628 17.15 -13.42 -14.88
CA TYR A 628 16.03 -14.08 -15.58
C TYR A 628 14.73 -13.32 -15.36
N TYR A 629 13.76 -13.51 -16.28
CA TYR A 629 12.43 -12.89 -16.17
C TYR A 629 11.45 -13.67 -15.30
N TYR A 630 11.67 -14.99 -15.13
CA TYR A 630 10.77 -15.91 -14.46
C TYR A 630 11.51 -16.67 -13.35
N ALA A 631 10.73 -17.17 -12.38
CA ALA A 631 11.25 -18.01 -11.29
C ALA A 631 11.34 -19.48 -11.73
N PRO A 632 12.23 -20.29 -11.15
CA PRO A 632 12.18 -21.74 -11.31
C PRO A 632 10.96 -22.36 -10.61
N MET A 633 10.63 -23.62 -10.91
CA MET A 633 9.60 -24.36 -10.18
C MET A 633 10.10 -24.81 -8.80
N ALA A 634 9.23 -24.83 -7.78
CA ALA A 634 9.62 -25.25 -6.43
C ALA A 634 10.13 -26.70 -6.39
N SER A 635 9.62 -27.56 -7.26
CA SER A 635 10.07 -28.95 -7.41
C SER A 635 11.51 -29.10 -7.94
N ASP A 636 12.14 -28.02 -8.43
CA ASP A 636 13.55 -28.04 -8.93
C ASP A 636 14.58 -27.61 -7.87
N PHE A 637 14.12 -27.18 -6.70
CA PHE A 637 15.00 -26.82 -5.59
C PHE A 637 15.55 -28.08 -4.92
N VAL A 638 16.48 -28.77 -5.57
CA VAL A 638 17.07 -30.00 -5.07
C VAL A 638 18.50 -29.75 -4.59
N ASN A 639 18.85 -30.24 -3.40
CA ASN A 639 20.18 -30.11 -2.80
C ASN A 639 20.71 -28.65 -2.79
N ILE A 640 19.85 -27.68 -2.44
CA ILE A 640 20.23 -26.27 -2.36
C ILE A 640 21.19 -25.99 -1.21
N ASP A 641 21.25 -26.85 -0.22
CA ASP A 641 22.22 -26.78 0.90
C ASP A 641 23.67 -26.98 0.45
N SER A 642 23.88 -27.47 -0.78
CA SER A 642 25.22 -27.60 -1.39
C SER A 642 25.71 -26.31 -2.04
N PHE A 643 24.86 -25.27 -2.17
CA PHE A 643 25.24 -24.00 -2.77
C PHE A 643 26.13 -23.18 -1.81
N ASP A 644 27.32 -22.80 -2.28
CA ASP A 644 28.18 -21.81 -1.61
C ASP A 644 27.79 -20.41 -2.14
N ILE A 645 27.07 -19.63 -1.33
CA ILE A 645 26.55 -18.31 -1.71
C ILE A 645 27.48 -17.24 -1.13
N LYS A 646 28.11 -16.50 -2.02
CA LYS A 646 29.02 -15.39 -1.70
C LYS A 646 28.68 -14.19 -2.55
N PHE A 647 28.65 -13.01 -1.96
CA PHE A 647 28.43 -11.75 -2.68
C PHE A 647 29.73 -10.96 -2.75
N GLU A 648 30.05 -10.51 -3.93
CA GLU A 648 31.16 -9.58 -4.13
C GLU A 648 30.75 -8.19 -3.66
N LYS A 649 31.56 -7.57 -2.82
CA LYS A 649 31.37 -6.18 -2.45
C LYS A 649 31.61 -5.30 -3.67
N SER A 650 30.68 -4.41 -3.93
CA SER A 650 30.75 -3.45 -5.04
C SER A 650 30.23 -2.09 -4.53
N ALA A 651 30.64 -1.03 -5.21
CA ALA A 651 30.14 0.31 -4.98
C ALA A 651 28.83 0.56 -5.74
N PRO A 652 27.98 1.48 -5.29
CA PRO A 652 26.82 1.95 -6.05
C PRO A 652 27.29 2.61 -7.35
N LEU A 653 26.45 2.55 -8.38
CA LEU A 653 26.65 3.32 -9.60
C LEU A 653 26.53 4.82 -9.30
N LYS A 654 27.03 5.68 -10.22
CA LYS A 654 26.77 7.10 -10.17
C LYS A 654 25.36 7.43 -10.71
N PRO A 655 24.78 8.60 -10.36
CA PRO A 655 23.45 8.97 -10.82
C PRO A 655 23.24 8.86 -12.33
N PHE A 656 24.14 9.37 -13.16
CA PHE A 656 24.01 9.29 -14.63
C PHE A 656 24.17 7.86 -15.17
N GLU A 657 24.93 7.02 -14.49
CA GLU A 657 25.05 5.60 -14.83
C GLU A 657 23.75 4.85 -14.59
N GLN A 658 23.02 5.20 -13.51
CA GLN A 658 21.67 4.69 -13.28
C GLN A 658 20.68 5.25 -14.31
N LEU A 659 20.68 6.56 -14.59
CA LEU A 659 19.82 7.17 -15.60
C LEU A 659 19.95 6.45 -16.95
N MET A 660 21.18 6.28 -17.44
CA MET A 660 21.45 5.53 -18.66
C MET A 660 21.03 4.06 -18.58
N GLY A 661 21.04 3.47 -17.39
CA GLY A 661 20.61 2.09 -17.17
C GLY A 661 19.09 1.91 -17.14
N VAL A 662 18.29 2.92 -16.74
CA VAL A 662 16.86 2.75 -16.48
C VAL A 662 15.93 3.54 -17.39
N LEU A 663 16.38 4.66 -17.99
CA LEU A 663 15.54 5.50 -18.83
C LEU A 663 15.44 4.99 -20.27
N PRO A 664 14.25 5.07 -20.89
CA PRO A 664 14.11 4.89 -22.35
C PRO A 664 14.65 6.11 -23.11
N ALA A 665 15.00 5.94 -24.39
CA ALA A 665 15.46 7.04 -25.25
C ALA A 665 14.43 8.19 -25.39
N ALA A 666 13.16 7.93 -25.21
CA ALA A 666 12.11 8.96 -25.18
C ALA A 666 12.30 9.99 -24.06
N SER A 667 12.87 9.58 -22.92
CA SER A 667 13.12 10.45 -21.74
C SER A 667 14.56 11.01 -21.70
N ARG A 668 15.29 11.00 -22.80
CA ARG A 668 16.67 11.51 -22.86
C ARG A 668 16.82 12.98 -22.48
N ALA A 669 15.74 13.75 -22.51
CA ALA A 669 15.76 15.16 -22.10
C ALA A 669 16.24 15.35 -20.64
N HIS A 670 16.09 14.35 -19.79
CA HIS A 670 16.52 14.38 -18.38
C HIS A 670 17.99 13.96 -18.18
N ILE A 671 18.69 13.58 -19.26
CA ILE A 671 20.09 13.15 -19.25
C ILE A 671 20.93 14.24 -19.91
N PRO A 672 22.19 14.48 -19.48
CA PRO A 672 23.08 15.43 -20.13
C PRO A 672 23.24 15.15 -21.63
N LYS A 673 23.24 16.20 -22.44
CA LYS A 673 23.29 16.13 -23.91
C LYS A 673 24.41 15.27 -24.45
N PRO A 674 25.65 15.25 -23.87
CA PRO A 674 26.72 14.38 -24.37
C PRO A 674 26.39 12.89 -24.42
N PHE A 675 25.43 12.40 -23.60
CA PHE A 675 25.03 10.99 -23.62
C PHE A 675 23.92 10.66 -24.62
N HIS A 676 23.25 11.66 -25.24
CA HIS A 676 22.06 11.42 -26.07
C HIS A 676 22.34 10.51 -27.27
N HIS A 677 23.47 10.70 -27.95
CA HIS A 677 23.83 9.89 -29.10
C HIS A 677 24.04 8.41 -28.74
N LEU A 678 24.45 8.10 -27.51
CA LEU A 678 24.57 6.72 -27.04
C LEU A 678 23.23 6.00 -26.96
N MET A 679 22.09 6.75 -26.84
CA MET A 679 20.73 6.21 -26.76
C MET A 679 19.98 6.20 -28.10
N THR A 680 20.48 6.93 -29.12
CA THR A 680 19.72 7.18 -30.36
C THR A 680 20.43 6.76 -31.64
N ASP A 681 21.76 6.82 -31.66
CA ASP A 681 22.50 6.58 -32.87
C ASP A 681 22.65 5.07 -33.15
N GLU A 682 22.41 4.66 -34.39
CA GLU A 682 22.46 3.25 -34.80
C GLU A 682 23.85 2.62 -34.60
N ASP A 683 24.93 3.42 -34.70
CA ASP A 683 26.29 2.99 -34.46
C ASP A 683 26.69 2.95 -32.98
N SER A 684 25.77 3.29 -32.07
CA SER A 684 26.09 3.28 -30.64
C SER A 684 26.40 1.85 -30.14
N PRO A 685 27.49 1.68 -29.37
CA PRO A 685 27.85 0.37 -28.83
C PRO A 685 26.83 -0.21 -27.85
N ILE A 686 25.80 0.57 -27.43
CA ILE A 686 24.77 0.19 -26.48
C ILE A 686 23.34 0.46 -26.97
N ILE A 687 23.14 0.66 -28.29
CA ILE A 687 21.81 0.96 -28.86
C ILE A 687 20.79 -0.14 -28.57
N ASP A 688 21.20 -1.40 -28.49
CA ASP A 688 20.35 -2.54 -28.13
C ASP A 688 19.74 -2.42 -26.72
N TYR A 689 20.27 -1.56 -25.84
CA TYR A 689 19.67 -1.27 -24.55
C TYR A 689 18.45 -0.35 -24.66
N TYR A 690 18.23 0.32 -25.79
CA TYR A 690 17.14 1.29 -25.98
C TYR A 690 16.16 0.88 -27.08
N PRO A 691 15.58 -0.34 -27.02
CA PRO A 691 14.62 -0.76 -28.04
C PRO A 691 13.38 0.13 -28.02
N THR A 692 12.93 0.56 -29.19
CA THR A 692 11.67 1.30 -29.37
C THR A 692 10.45 0.39 -29.30
N ARG A 693 10.65 -0.90 -29.61
CA ARG A 693 9.64 -1.96 -29.51
C ARG A 693 10.20 -3.13 -28.73
N PHE A 694 9.42 -3.65 -27.80
CA PHE A 694 9.79 -4.80 -26.97
C PHE A 694 8.58 -5.69 -26.72
N GLU A 695 8.84 -6.95 -26.45
CA GLU A 695 7.81 -7.95 -26.17
C GLU A 695 7.32 -7.81 -24.72
N VAL A 696 6.01 -7.95 -24.54
CA VAL A 696 5.36 -8.07 -23.21
C VAL A 696 4.68 -9.43 -23.18
N ASP A 697 5.21 -10.35 -22.38
CA ASP A 697 4.61 -11.66 -22.16
C ASP A 697 3.52 -11.54 -21.08
N MET A 698 2.29 -11.84 -21.46
CA MET A 698 1.14 -11.75 -20.54
C MET A 698 1.19 -12.79 -19.42
N ASP A 699 1.93 -13.88 -19.60
CA ASP A 699 2.14 -14.94 -18.59
C ASP A 699 0.82 -15.46 -17.97
N GLY A 700 -0.20 -15.62 -18.83
CA GLY A 700 -1.55 -16.03 -18.40
C GLY A 700 -2.33 -14.94 -17.63
N LYS A 701 -1.81 -13.71 -17.54
CA LYS A 701 -2.49 -12.61 -16.88
C LYS A 701 -3.46 -11.90 -17.83
N LYS A 702 -4.53 -11.37 -17.28
CA LYS A 702 -5.60 -10.70 -18.04
C LYS A 702 -5.22 -9.27 -18.45
N TRP A 703 -4.53 -8.55 -17.56
CA TRP A 703 -4.26 -7.14 -17.73
C TRP A 703 -2.83 -6.90 -18.22
N GLU A 704 -2.68 -6.05 -19.22
CA GLU A 704 -1.37 -5.73 -19.80
C GLU A 704 -0.36 -5.24 -18.77
N TRP A 705 -0.79 -4.46 -17.76
CA TRP A 705 0.10 -3.97 -16.71
C TRP A 705 0.67 -5.07 -15.81
N GLN A 706 0.13 -6.29 -15.86
CA GLN A 706 0.63 -7.48 -15.15
C GLN A 706 1.64 -8.28 -15.98
N GLY A 707 1.76 -7.98 -17.29
CA GLY A 707 2.67 -8.69 -18.18
C GLY A 707 4.14 -8.47 -17.84
N VAL A 708 4.96 -9.45 -18.20
CA VAL A 708 6.42 -9.44 -18.03
C VAL A 708 7.05 -8.76 -19.25
N VAL A 709 7.74 -7.64 -19.01
CA VAL A 709 8.42 -6.86 -20.06
C VAL A 709 9.77 -7.49 -20.36
N LYS A 710 10.01 -7.93 -21.59
CA LYS A 710 11.25 -8.56 -22.03
C LYS A 710 12.21 -7.52 -22.61
N LEU A 711 12.97 -6.85 -21.74
CA LEU A 711 14.02 -5.92 -22.11
C LEU A 711 15.38 -6.61 -21.94
N PRO A 712 16.38 -6.35 -22.81
CA PRO A 712 17.71 -6.90 -22.62
C PRO A 712 18.29 -6.46 -21.27
N PHE A 713 18.90 -7.41 -20.55
CA PHE A 713 19.63 -7.12 -19.32
C PHE A 713 20.89 -6.31 -19.63
N ILE A 714 21.12 -5.25 -18.86
CA ILE A 714 22.26 -4.35 -19.07
C ILE A 714 23.53 -5.02 -18.56
N ASN A 715 24.55 -5.09 -19.42
CA ASN A 715 25.91 -5.36 -18.98
C ASN A 715 26.55 -4.05 -18.51
N THR A 716 26.77 -3.91 -17.20
CA THR A 716 27.29 -2.69 -16.58
C THR A 716 28.64 -2.29 -17.13
N ASN A 717 29.55 -3.23 -17.36
CA ASN A 717 30.89 -2.91 -17.89
C ASN A 717 30.81 -2.32 -19.30
N ARG A 718 29.93 -2.85 -20.17
CA ARG A 718 29.70 -2.32 -21.52
C ARG A 718 29.06 -0.93 -21.48
N LEU A 719 28.10 -0.71 -20.57
CA LEU A 719 27.48 0.59 -20.37
C LEU A 719 28.50 1.62 -19.92
N LEU A 720 29.29 1.33 -18.90
CA LEU A 720 30.30 2.23 -18.36
C LEU A 720 31.39 2.52 -19.38
N ALA A 721 31.81 1.53 -20.15
CA ALA A 721 32.80 1.73 -21.24
C ALA A 721 32.29 2.73 -22.29
N ALA A 722 31.00 2.65 -22.68
CA ALA A 722 30.39 3.61 -23.60
C ALA A 722 30.29 5.01 -22.97
N MET A 723 29.86 5.13 -21.74
CA MET A 723 29.73 6.41 -21.04
C MET A 723 31.06 7.11 -20.81
N ASN A 724 32.12 6.36 -20.53
CA ASN A 724 33.44 6.94 -20.30
C ASN A 724 34.00 7.73 -21.50
N THR A 725 33.48 7.52 -22.70
CA THR A 725 33.91 8.25 -23.91
C THR A 725 33.43 9.71 -23.94
N VAL A 726 32.48 10.09 -23.05
CA VAL A 726 31.83 11.41 -23.08
C VAL A 726 31.89 12.16 -21.76
N TYR A 727 32.41 11.57 -20.70
CA TYR A 727 32.47 12.22 -19.38
C TYR A 727 33.21 13.56 -19.36
N ASP A 728 34.25 13.71 -20.19
CA ASP A 728 35.04 14.94 -20.32
C ASP A 728 34.25 16.12 -20.92
N GLN A 729 33.03 15.86 -21.45
CA GLN A 729 32.16 16.88 -22.06
C GLN A 729 31.15 17.45 -21.09
N LEU A 730 31.08 16.94 -19.84
CA LEU A 730 30.16 17.40 -18.81
C LEU A 730 30.59 18.78 -18.26
N ASN A 731 29.62 19.65 -18.02
CA ASN A 731 29.86 20.90 -17.32
C ASN A 731 29.95 20.71 -15.79
N GLU A 732 30.33 21.76 -15.05
CA GLU A 732 30.54 21.69 -13.60
C GLU A 732 29.26 21.30 -12.83
N GLU A 733 28.10 21.81 -13.22
CA GLU A 733 26.80 21.48 -12.61
C GLU A 733 26.45 19.99 -12.84
N GLU A 734 26.66 19.50 -14.06
CA GLU A 734 26.43 18.09 -14.40
C GLU A 734 27.37 17.15 -13.63
N VAL A 735 28.65 17.54 -13.46
CA VAL A 735 29.60 16.79 -12.62
C VAL A 735 29.14 16.77 -11.17
N GLN A 736 28.63 17.88 -10.64
CA GLN A 736 28.09 17.96 -9.27
C GLN A 736 26.87 17.04 -9.13
N ARG A 737 25.91 17.10 -10.04
CA ARG A 737 24.71 16.22 -10.04
C ARG A 737 25.04 14.72 -10.18
N ASN A 738 26.20 14.39 -10.73
CA ASN A 738 26.70 13.01 -10.86
C ASN A 738 27.58 12.58 -9.68
N SER A 739 27.64 13.36 -8.62
CA SER A 739 28.43 13.02 -7.42
C SER A 739 27.61 12.26 -6.39
N VAL A 740 28.31 11.52 -5.52
CA VAL A 740 27.71 10.90 -4.33
C VAL A 740 27.72 11.91 -3.20
N GLY A 741 26.53 12.18 -2.67
CA GLY A 741 26.34 13.10 -1.55
C GLY A 741 26.27 12.40 -0.20
N VAL A 742 25.95 13.20 0.83
CA VAL A 742 25.80 12.75 2.21
C VAL A 742 24.55 13.40 2.82
N SER A 743 23.96 12.77 3.84
CA SER A 743 22.80 13.31 4.55
C SER A 743 23.15 14.61 5.29
N VAL A 744 22.14 15.46 5.49
CA VAL A 744 22.30 16.76 6.19
C VAL A 744 21.36 16.82 7.38
N LEU A 745 21.90 17.20 8.55
CA LEU A 745 21.14 17.37 9.78
C LEU A 745 20.89 18.87 10.04
N TYR A 746 19.63 19.21 10.25
CA TYR A 746 19.15 20.57 10.54
C TYR A 746 18.67 20.66 11.99
N ILE A 747 19.01 21.74 12.65
CA ILE A 747 18.58 22.06 14.02
C ILE A 747 18.32 23.57 14.15
N SER A 748 17.20 23.94 14.78
CA SER A 748 16.90 25.34 15.11
C SER A 748 17.70 25.84 16.32
N GLU A 749 17.87 27.16 16.45
CA GLU A 749 18.49 27.82 17.62
C GLU A 749 17.83 27.48 18.96
N SER A 750 16.56 27.07 18.93
CA SER A 750 15.81 26.68 20.13
C SER A 750 16.21 25.29 20.66
N HIS A 751 16.83 24.47 19.83
CA HIS A 751 17.22 23.11 20.20
C HIS A 751 18.51 23.11 21.04
N LYS A 752 18.57 22.29 22.10
CA LYS A 752 19.70 22.21 23.04
C LYS A 752 21.07 21.88 22.40
N ALA A 753 21.07 21.20 21.23
CA ALA A 753 22.31 20.88 20.50
C ALA A 753 22.84 22.02 19.61
N TYR A 754 22.08 23.12 19.41
CA TYR A 754 22.47 24.20 18.49
C TYR A 754 23.87 24.78 18.76
N ASN A 755 24.17 25.11 20.04
CA ASN A 755 25.46 25.66 20.41
C ASN A 755 26.61 24.67 20.13
N PHE A 756 26.37 23.38 20.29
CA PHE A 756 27.36 22.35 19.98
C PHE A 756 27.61 22.31 18.46
N LEU A 757 26.58 22.28 17.62
CA LEU A 757 26.73 22.30 16.16
C LEU A 757 27.41 23.59 15.67
N SER A 758 27.11 24.74 16.25
CA SER A 758 27.75 26.03 15.90
C SER A 758 29.28 26.00 16.12
N THR A 759 29.77 25.17 17.04
CA THR A 759 31.23 25.01 17.25
C THR A 759 31.93 24.37 16.04
N VAL A 760 31.23 23.58 15.22
CA VAL A 760 31.76 22.96 13.99
C VAL A 760 32.23 24.07 13.01
N TYR A 761 31.46 25.15 12.89
CA TYR A 761 31.79 26.28 12.01
C TYR A 761 32.91 27.18 12.55
N THR A 762 33.16 27.18 13.83
CA THR A 762 34.21 27.98 14.47
C THR A 762 35.54 27.26 14.57
N LYS A 763 35.57 25.94 14.49
CA LYS A 763 36.78 25.13 14.53
C LYS A 763 37.61 25.30 13.25
N ARG A 764 38.94 25.40 13.43
CA ARG A 764 39.92 25.42 12.31
C ARG A 764 40.32 24.01 11.85
N SER A 765 39.98 22.97 12.63
CA SER A 765 40.29 21.57 12.30
C SER A 765 39.31 21.05 11.26
N ASN A 766 39.82 20.27 10.31
CA ASN A 766 39.00 19.52 9.32
C ASN A 766 38.58 18.14 9.85
N GLU A 767 38.70 17.88 11.15
CA GLU A 767 38.29 16.63 11.74
C GLU A 767 36.77 16.61 12.01
N LYS A 768 36.11 15.53 11.57
CA LYS A 768 34.68 15.30 11.89
C LYS A 768 34.47 15.30 13.40
N ALA A 769 33.37 15.86 13.84
CA ALA A 769 32.98 15.85 15.25
C ALA A 769 31.94 14.77 15.50
N LYS A 770 32.04 14.07 16.64
CA LYS A 770 31.01 13.11 17.05
C LYS A 770 29.86 13.82 17.73
N LEU A 771 28.62 13.44 17.41
CA LEU A 771 27.42 13.94 18.08
C LEU A 771 27.42 13.52 19.56
N ASP A 772 27.03 14.44 20.44
CA ASP A 772 26.77 14.14 21.85
C ASP A 772 25.32 13.68 22.00
N ALA A 773 25.12 12.37 22.16
CA ALA A 773 23.81 11.74 22.30
C ALA A 773 22.94 12.34 23.43
N ARG A 774 23.55 12.94 24.46
CA ARG A 774 22.82 13.62 25.55
C ARG A 774 22.16 14.93 25.08
N LEU A 775 22.78 15.61 24.12
CA LEU A 775 22.25 16.83 23.51
C LEU A 775 21.29 16.57 22.37
N THR A 776 21.31 15.37 21.80
CA THR A 776 20.57 14.98 20.60
C THR A 776 19.49 13.93 20.86
N ASP A 777 19.07 13.74 22.13
CA ASP A 777 18.05 12.77 22.54
C ASP A 777 18.32 11.34 22.05
N GLY A 778 19.60 10.93 22.14
CA GLY A 778 20.05 9.59 21.77
C GLY A 778 20.59 9.47 20.35
N LEU A 779 20.42 10.46 19.47
CA LEU A 779 20.97 10.42 18.10
C LEU A 779 22.49 10.42 18.15
N THR A 780 23.08 9.45 17.44
CA THR A 780 24.53 9.27 17.32
C THR A 780 25.00 9.56 15.89
N GLY A 781 26.27 9.75 15.65
CA GLY A 781 26.83 10.01 14.32
C GLY A 781 28.06 10.89 14.33
N GLU A 782 28.60 11.10 13.13
CA GLU A 782 29.70 12.04 12.88
C GLU A 782 29.17 13.20 12.03
N ILE A 783 29.66 14.40 12.34
CA ILE A 783 29.22 15.63 11.67
C ILE A 783 30.40 16.44 11.18
N ASP A 784 30.17 17.14 10.05
CA ASP A 784 31.11 18.09 9.47
C ASP A 784 30.35 19.34 8.99
N LYS A 785 31.11 20.34 8.53
CA LYS A 785 30.54 21.56 7.97
C LYS A 785 29.70 21.25 6.73
N ASP A 786 28.49 21.78 6.70
CA ASP A 786 27.72 21.84 5.47
C ASP A 786 28.24 23.03 4.62
N PRO A 787 28.78 22.80 3.42
CA PRO A 787 29.33 23.85 2.58
C PRO A 787 28.30 24.90 2.16
N GLU A 788 27.03 24.53 2.13
CA GLU A 788 25.93 25.44 1.76
C GLU A 788 25.39 26.25 2.96
N CYS A 789 25.79 25.94 4.17
CA CYS A 789 25.33 26.64 5.37
C CYS A 789 26.27 27.77 5.78
N ILE A 790 25.75 28.96 5.80
CA ILE A 790 26.40 30.14 6.44
C ILE A 790 25.51 30.54 7.63
N PRO A 791 25.89 30.18 8.87
CA PRO A 791 25.05 30.44 10.04
C PRO A 791 24.65 31.94 10.15
N ARG A 792 23.38 32.19 10.45
CA ARG A 792 22.80 33.55 10.59
C ARG A 792 22.80 34.43 9.33
N SER A 793 23.10 33.90 8.17
CA SER A 793 22.96 34.62 6.90
C SER A 793 21.49 34.69 6.44
N THR A 794 21.27 35.29 5.31
CA THR A 794 19.98 35.21 4.61
C THR A 794 19.94 33.95 3.76
N PHE A 795 18.90 33.14 3.94
CA PHE A 795 18.59 32.04 3.03
C PHE A 795 17.64 32.59 1.95
N TYR A 796 18.11 32.67 0.72
CA TYR A 796 17.30 33.14 -0.41
C TYR A 796 16.27 32.10 -0.84
N SER A 797 15.05 32.58 -1.11
CA SER A 797 13.98 31.70 -1.56
C SER A 797 14.26 31.14 -2.96
N PRO A 798 14.18 29.83 -3.19
CA PRO A 798 14.25 29.26 -4.54
C PRO A 798 12.96 29.47 -5.34
N LEU A 799 11.85 29.88 -4.68
CA LEU A 799 10.50 30.04 -5.25
C LEU A 799 9.92 31.43 -4.96
N PRO A 800 10.57 32.53 -5.39
CA PRO A 800 10.13 33.90 -5.01
C PRO A 800 8.77 34.29 -5.62
N SER A 801 8.34 33.62 -6.70
CA SER A 801 7.06 33.86 -7.38
C SER A 801 5.83 33.30 -6.63
N HIS A 802 6.03 32.53 -5.54
CA HIS A 802 4.97 31.83 -4.82
C HIS A 802 4.77 32.34 -3.39
N ASP A 803 5.00 33.62 -3.14
CA ASP A 803 4.87 34.25 -1.81
C ASP A 803 5.72 33.59 -0.70
N LEU A 804 6.83 32.98 -1.08
CA LEU A 804 7.81 32.37 -0.18
C LEU A 804 8.99 33.35 -0.02
N PRO A 805 9.05 34.15 1.08
CA PRO A 805 10.03 35.21 1.23
C PRO A 805 11.40 34.67 1.63
N ASP A 806 12.44 35.45 1.36
CA ASP A 806 13.78 35.22 1.88
C ASP A 806 13.78 35.13 3.42
N ILE A 807 14.50 34.17 3.97
CA ILE A 807 14.66 33.99 5.42
C ILE A 807 15.83 34.86 5.88
N THR A 808 15.54 36.05 6.38
CA THR A 808 16.59 36.93 6.91
C THR A 808 17.05 36.47 8.30
N ASN A 809 18.37 36.43 8.54
CA ASN A 809 18.96 35.99 9.80
C ASN A 809 18.47 34.59 10.20
N ASP A 810 18.75 33.64 9.33
CA ASP A 810 18.33 32.21 9.53
C ASP A 810 18.79 31.71 10.90
N LYS A 811 17.83 31.24 11.70
CA LYS A 811 18.00 30.70 13.04
C LYS A 811 18.21 29.18 13.06
N SER A 812 18.14 28.56 11.91
CA SER A 812 18.52 27.17 11.73
C SER A 812 20.03 27.03 11.49
N ILE A 813 20.55 25.85 11.67
CA ILE A 813 21.90 25.47 11.31
C ILE A 813 21.86 24.05 10.72
N SER A 814 22.53 23.86 9.60
CA SER A 814 22.71 22.52 9.01
C SER A 814 24.16 22.06 9.15
N VAL A 815 24.36 20.75 9.22
CA VAL A 815 25.67 20.09 9.21
C VAL A 815 25.58 18.82 8.37
N VAL A 816 26.63 18.46 7.68
CA VAL A 816 26.79 17.13 7.10
C VAL A 816 26.68 16.10 8.22
N TYR A 817 25.91 15.04 7.97
CA TYR A 817 25.66 13.98 8.94
C TYR A 817 25.96 12.62 8.35
N GLU A 818 26.79 11.87 9.04
CA GLU A 818 27.12 10.49 8.69
C GLU A 818 26.76 9.55 9.83
N LEU A 819 26.19 8.40 9.48
CA LEU A 819 25.94 7.34 10.46
C LEU A 819 27.26 6.85 11.09
N PRO A 820 27.24 6.44 12.36
CA PRO A 820 28.42 5.85 12.97
C PRO A 820 28.86 4.62 12.20
N SER A 821 30.18 4.50 11.96
CA SER A 821 30.75 3.34 11.30
C SER A 821 30.44 2.04 12.08
N ILE A 822 30.00 1.03 11.34
CA ILE A 822 29.76 -0.31 11.87
C ILE A 822 30.95 -1.20 11.52
N PRO A 823 31.52 -1.96 12.50
CA PRO A 823 32.60 -2.88 12.21
C PRO A 823 32.23 -3.89 11.13
N GLU A 824 33.19 -4.22 10.26
CA GLU A 824 32.98 -5.24 9.24
C GLU A 824 32.59 -6.59 9.87
N GLY A 825 31.55 -7.23 9.31
CA GLY A 825 31.02 -8.49 9.84
C GLY A 825 30.17 -8.36 11.11
N TYR A 826 29.80 -7.13 11.51
CA TYR A 826 28.87 -6.94 12.61
C TYR A 826 27.50 -7.51 12.26
N ASN A 827 26.96 -8.34 13.13
CA ASN A 827 25.62 -8.89 12.99
C ASN A 827 24.64 -8.10 13.86
N PHE A 828 23.69 -7.44 13.21
CA PHE A 828 22.58 -6.80 13.91
C PHE A 828 21.71 -7.86 14.56
N SER A 829 21.50 -7.74 15.88
CA SER A 829 20.64 -8.67 16.61
C SER A 829 19.18 -8.47 16.24
N THR A 830 18.49 -9.56 15.93
CA THR A 830 17.03 -9.60 15.63
C THR A 830 16.20 -9.90 16.89
N ASN A 831 16.77 -9.81 18.09
CA ASN A 831 16.04 -9.99 19.35
C ASN A 831 15.49 -8.66 19.86
N LEU A 832 14.42 -8.71 20.65
CA LEU A 832 13.93 -7.54 21.38
C LEU A 832 14.99 -7.01 22.36
N LEU A 833 15.15 -5.70 22.41
CA LEU A 833 16.08 -5.05 23.34
C LEU A 833 15.57 -5.14 24.79
N LYS A 834 16.51 -5.18 25.74
CA LYS A 834 16.16 -5.19 27.17
C LYS A 834 15.44 -3.90 27.56
N GLY A 835 14.35 -4.01 28.32
CA GLY A 835 13.57 -2.88 28.78
C GLY A 835 12.39 -2.49 27.90
N VAL A 836 12.18 -3.19 26.79
CA VAL A 836 10.97 -3.06 25.97
C VAL A 836 9.71 -3.34 26.79
N LYS A 837 8.70 -2.48 26.60
CA LYS A 837 7.38 -2.61 27.24
C LYS A 837 6.33 -2.83 26.16
N ILE A 838 5.84 -4.07 26.05
CA ILE A 838 4.79 -4.42 25.10
C ILE A 838 3.46 -4.50 25.82
N ARG A 839 2.40 -3.98 25.22
CA ARG A 839 1.02 -4.12 25.68
C ARG A 839 0.26 -4.99 24.69
N ASN A 840 -0.37 -6.05 25.16
CA ASN A 840 -1.27 -6.86 24.37
C ASN A 840 -2.56 -6.09 24.10
N CYS A 841 -3.02 -6.13 22.84
CA CYS A 841 -4.16 -5.40 22.32
C CYS A 841 -5.30 -6.32 21.83
N LEU A 842 -5.00 -7.61 21.58
CA LEU A 842 -5.95 -8.57 21.05
C LEU A 842 -6.77 -9.23 22.15
N ASP A 843 -8.05 -9.42 21.90
CA ASP A 843 -8.95 -10.24 22.73
C ASP A 843 -9.08 -11.66 22.17
N TYR A 844 -9.87 -12.51 22.85
CA TYR A 844 -10.02 -13.91 22.45
C TYR A 844 -10.65 -14.07 21.05
N GLU A 845 -11.58 -13.20 20.67
CA GLU A 845 -12.25 -13.27 19.37
C GLU A 845 -11.28 -12.91 18.24
N ASP A 846 -10.44 -11.90 18.44
CA ASP A 846 -9.40 -11.53 17.48
C ASP A 846 -8.39 -12.65 17.25
N ILE A 847 -7.98 -13.32 18.33
CA ILE A 847 -7.03 -14.43 18.26
C ILE A 847 -7.59 -15.59 17.44
N GLN A 848 -8.89 -15.89 17.56
CA GLN A 848 -9.55 -16.90 16.74
C GLN A 848 -9.50 -16.60 15.22
N LEU A 849 -9.52 -15.32 14.84
CA LEU A 849 -9.40 -14.89 13.45
C LEU A 849 -7.96 -15.03 12.92
N ALA A 850 -6.97 -15.07 13.80
CA ALA A 850 -5.55 -15.11 13.43
C ALA A 850 -5.09 -16.45 12.86
N THR A 851 -5.82 -17.56 13.10
CA THR A 851 -5.36 -18.88 12.70
C THR A 851 -5.28 -19.02 11.18
N PHE A 852 -4.19 -19.67 10.69
CA PHE A 852 -4.03 -20.01 9.27
C PHE A 852 -4.73 -21.33 8.88
N GLU A 853 -5.32 -22.03 9.86
CA GLU A 853 -6.05 -23.26 9.61
C GLU A 853 -7.24 -23.04 8.67
N LYS A 854 -7.55 -24.02 7.82
CA LYS A 854 -8.72 -23.97 6.94
C LYS A 854 -9.96 -23.80 7.82
N THR A 855 -10.47 -22.61 7.95
CA THR A 855 -11.84 -22.41 8.38
C THR A 855 -12.73 -23.02 7.30
N ASP A 856 -13.50 -24.02 7.71
CA ASP A 856 -14.48 -24.72 6.87
C ASP A 856 -15.28 -23.66 6.08
N SER A 857 -15.44 -23.86 4.79
CA SER A 857 -16.11 -22.93 3.84
C SER A 857 -17.51 -22.49 4.28
N ARG A 858 -18.05 -23.09 5.33
CA ARG A 858 -19.34 -22.74 5.95
C ARG A 858 -19.32 -21.47 6.79
N HIS A 859 -18.16 -20.99 7.27
CA HIS A 859 -18.06 -19.74 8.03
C HIS A 859 -17.74 -18.50 7.18
N ARG A 860 -17.30 -18.68 5.90
CA ARG A 860 -17.09 -17.55 4.96
C ARG A 860 -18.38 -16.83 4.57
N TYR A 861 -19.55 -17.46 4.68
CA TYR A 861 -20.83 -16.86 4.27
C TYR A 861 -21.34 -15.73 5.18
N ASN A 862 -20.85 -15.66 6.42
CA ASN A 862 -21.22 -14.57 7.33
C ASN A 862 -20.20 -13.42 7.38
N ASN A 863 -18.99 -13.61 6.84
CA ASN A 863 -17.90 -12.62 6.98
C ASN A 863 -17.86 -11.55 5.87
N ASN A 864 -18.57 -11.72 4.74
CA ASN A 864 -18.74 -10.61 3.77
C ASN A 864 -19.70 -9.51 4.24
N ARG A 865 -20.49 -9.79 5.27
CA ARG A 865 -21.12 -8.72 6.07
C ARG A 865 -20.19 -8.14 7.13
N GLY A 866 -19.05 -8.77 7.41
CA GLY A 866 -18.18 -8.51 8.54
C GLY A 866 -17.35 -7.24 8.42
N TRP A 867 -16.88 -6.88 7.24
CA TRP A 867 -16.02 -5.68 7.12
C TRP A 867 -16.78 -4.38 7.33
N THR A 868 -17.97 -4.28 6.78
CA THR A 868 -18.87 -3.14 7.02
C THR A 868 -19.51 -3.17 8.42
N SER A 869 -19.75 -4.35 9.01
CA SER A 869 -20.32 -4.46 10.35
C SER A 869 -19.28 -4.26 11.46
N GLN A 870 -18.02 -4.65 11.26
CA GLN A 870 -16.95 -4.46 12.25
C GLN A 870 -16.48 -3.00 12.33
N LEU A 871 -16.48 -2.26 11.21
CA LEU A 871 -16.30 -0.80 11.26
C LEU A 871 -17.47 -0.09 11.97
N ASN A 872 -18.69 -0.58 11.82
CA ASN A 872 -19.84 -0.10 12.57
C ASN A 872 -19.73 -0.42 14.06
N HIS A 873 -19.23 -1.60 14.45
CA HIS A 873 -18.94 -1.94 15.85
C HIS A 873 -17.86 -1.06 16.46
N MET A 874 -16.86 -0.63 15.70
CA MET A 874 -15.83 0.31 16.19
C MET A 874 -16.38 1.74 16.30
N GLU A 875 -17.29 2.18 15.44
CA GLU A 875 -18.00 3.45 15.57
C GLU A 875 -18.97 3.39 16.78
N ASP A 876 -19.73 2.32 16.94
CA ASP A 876 -20.60 2.07 18.11
C ASP A 876 -19.78 1.97 19.41
N TYR A 877 -18.59 1.36 19.37
CA TYR A 877 -17.69 1.31 20.54
C TYR A 877 -17.09 2.68 20.86
N ARG A 878 -16.77 3.52 19.84
CA ARG A 878 -16.36 4.92 20.02
C ARG A 878 -17.50 5.78 20.56
N GLU A 879 -18.72 5.64 20.05
CA GLU A 879 -19.88 6.34 20.57
C GLU A 879 -20.21 5.90 22.00
N HIS A 880 -20.07 4.62 22.33
CA HIS A 880 -20.27 4.10 23.68
C HIS A 880 -19.19 4.56 24.66
N GLN A 881 -17.94 4.66 24.24
CA GLN A 881 -16.84 5.24 25.02
C GLN A 881 -17.04 6.76 25.21
N ASN A 882 -17.43 7.49 24.17
CA ASN A 882 -17.74 8.92 24.25
C ASN A 882 -18.99 9.19 25.12
N GLN A 883 -20.00 8.32 25.09
CA GLN A 883 -21.16 8.41 25.99
C GLN A 883 -20.78 8.09 27.45
N LYS A 884 -19.89 7.12 27.69
CA LYS A 884 -19.34 6.87 29.03
C LYS A 884 -18.50 8.04 29.55
N TYR A 885 -17.73 8.69 28.70
CA TYR A 885 -16.91 9.86 29.06
C TYR A 885 -17.77 11.10 29.33
N ASN A 886 -18.88 11.30 28.59
CA ASN A 886 -19.83 12.39 28.82
C ASN A 886 -20.76 12.15 30.02
N ASN A 887 -21.12 10.89 30.31
CA ASN A 887 -21.94 10.55 31.50
C ASN A 887 -21.16 10.68 32.82
N ASN A 888 -19.83 10.47 32.82
CA ASN A 888 -19.00 10.72 34.00
C ASN A 888 -18.76 12.22 34.28
N ARG A 889 -19.04 13.12 33.32
CA ARG A 889 -19.01 14.59 33.57
C ARG A 889 -20.33 15.22 34.00
N ARG A 890 -21.45 14.46 34.01
CA ARG A 890 -22.78 14.92 34.43
C ARG A 890 -23.33 14.24 35.68
N GLY A 891 -22.51 13.66 36.52
CA GLY A 891 -22.87 13.07 37.78
C GLY A 891 -22.79 14.06 38.93
N GLY A 892 -23.80 14.90 39.08
CA GLY A 892 -23.96 15.75 40.26
C GLY A 892 -25.35 16.41 40.28
N TYR A 893 -26.14 16.00 41.23
CA TYR A 893 -27.33 16.61 41.80
C TYR A 893 -28.75 16.12 41.40
N TYR A 894 -29.32 15.36 42.35
CA TYR A 894 -30.72 15.29 42.86
C TYR A 894 -31.89 14.91 41.97
N GLY A 895 -32.65 13.95 42.51
CA GLY A 895 -34.11 14.05 42.51
C GLY A 895 -34.85 12.76 42.20
N ASN A 896 -35.21 12.11 43.28
CA ASN A 896 -36.25 11.11 43.45
C ASN A 896 -37.58 11.51 42.77
N ASN A 897 -38.25 10.63 41.99
CA ASN A 897 -39.66 10.31 42.24
C ASN A 897 -40.24 9.20 41.35
N ASN A 898 -40.98 8.36 42.01
CA ASN A 898 -41.92 7.33 41.59
C ASN A 898 -42.92 7.74 40.49
N ASN A 899 -43.29 6.82 39.61
CA ASN A 899 -44.63 6.21 39.50
C ASN A 899 -44.75 5.39 38.21
N GLN A 900 -44.95 4.11 38.34
CA GLN A 900 -46.17 3.32 38.11
C GLN A 900 -46.95 3.51 36.80
N ARG A 901 -47.11 2.39 36.14
CA ARG A 901 -48.32 1.76 35.56
C ARG A 901 -48.39 1.54 34.06
N ARG A 902 -48.56 0.23 33.79
CA ARG A 902 -49.52 -0.45 32.89
C ARG A 902 -49.27 -0.29 31.40
N GLY A 903 -49.38 -1.32 30.60
CA GLY A 903 -49.98 -2.65 30.66
C GLY A 903 -50.39 -3.11 29.26
N GLY A 904 -50.50 -4.41 29.04
CA GLY A 904 -51.16 -5.06 27.91
C GLY A 904 -50.18 -5.50 26.80
N GLY A 905 -50.01 -6.73 26.38
CA GLY A 905 -50.82 -7.95 26.56
C GLY A 905 -51.10 -8.58 25.19
N TYR A 906 -51.06 -9.91 25.14
CA TYR A 906 -51.38 -10.83 24.05
C TYR A 906 -50.18 -11.25 23.18
N GLY A 907 -49.79 -12.52 23.04
CA GLY A 907 -50.43 -13.81 23.40
C GLY A 907 -50.30 -14.79 22.26
N GLY A 908 -49.91 -16.02 22.54
CA GLY A 908 -50.05 -17.17 21.63
C GLY A 908 -48.71 -17.84 21.30
N ASN A 909 -48.26 -18.85 21.91
CA ASN A 909 -48.66 -20.21 22.32
C ASN A 909 -48.54 -21.24 21.18
N TYR A 910 -47.89 -22.30 21.49
CA TYR A 910 -47.74 -23.68 21.06
C TYR A 910 -46.25 -24.01 20.79
N GLY A 911 -45.60 -24.98 21.43
CA GLY A 911 -46.01 -26.09 22.27
C GLY A 911 -45.25 -27.35 21.89
N GLY A 912 -44.80 -28.08 22.89
CA GLY A 912 -44.28 -29.47 22.78
C GLY A 912 -42.73 -29.54 22.77
N GLY A 913 -42.06 -30.23 23.63
CA GLY A 913 -42.37 -31.15 24.71
C GLY A 913 -41.42 -32.37 24.63
N TYR A 914 -41.01 -32.83 25.83
CA TYR A 914 -40.26 -34.04 26.20
C TYR A 914 -38.73 -33.87 26.14
N GLY A 915 -37.98 -34.04 27.19
CA GLY A 915 -37.95 -34.91 28.37
C GLY A 915 -36.53 -35.45 28.43
N GLY A 916 -35.78 -35.52 29.45
CA GLY A 916 -35.86 -35.70 30.85
C GLY A 916 -34.65 -36.53 31.29
N TYR A 917 -34.35 -36.47 32.61
CA TYR A 917 -33.35 -37.23 33.38
C TYR A 917 -31.91 -36.72 33.27
N GLY A 918 -31.18 -36.32 34.33
CA GLY A 918 -31.38 -36.51 35.76
C GLY A 918 -30.04 -36.87 36.40
N GLY A 919 -29.77 -36.32 37.57
CA GLY A 919 -28.73 -36.75 38.50
C GLY A 919 -27.49 -35.82 38.51
N GLY A 920 -27.17 -35.03 39.43
CA GLY A 920 -27.29 -34.82 40.82
C GLY A 920 -26.18 -35.44 41.66
N TYR A 921 -25.34 -34.63 42.26
CA TYR A 921 -24.62 -34.72 43.55
C TYR A 921 -23.38 -33.80 43.37
N GLY A 922 -23.12 -32.76 44.10
CA GLY A 922 -23.25 -32.51 45.52
C GLY A 922 -21.93 -32.71 46.21
N GLY A 923 -21.39 -31.65 46.80
CA GLY A 923 -20.30 -31.76 47.73
C GLY A 923 -19.30 -30.63 47.69
N GLY A 924 -19.55 -29.57 48.46
CA GLY A 924 -18.58 -28.58 48.83
C GLY A 924 -17.74 -29.01 50.04
N TYR A 925 -16.68 -28.29 50.26
CA TYR A 925 -16.00 -27.89 51.52
C TYR A 925 -14.80 -27.09 51.04
N GLY A 926 -14.49 -25.93 51.35
CA GLY A 926 -14.35 -25.07 52.48
C GLY A 926 -13.10 -25.40 53.26
N GLY A 927 -12.08 -24.50 53.21
CA GLY A 927 -10.92 -24.67 54.09
C GLY A 927 -9.85 -23.62 53.81
N ASN A 928 -9.99 -22.53 54.48
CA ASN A 928 -9.02 -21.43 54.68
C ASN A 928 -7.96 -21.92 55.68
N TYR A 929 -6.64 -21.64 55.43
CA TYR A 929 -5.65 -21.36 56.50
C TYR A 929 -4.41 -20.69 55.88
N GLY A 930 -4.11 -19.54 56.47
CA GLY A 930 -2.88 -18.80 56.30
C GLY A 930 -1.78 -19.38 57.21
N GLY A 931 -0.57 -18.98 56.91
CA GLY A 931 0.61 -19.30 57.74
C GLY A 931 1.87 -18.67 57.20
N ASN A 932 2.25 -17.59 57.79
CA ASN A 932 3.46 -16.79 57.72
C ASN A 932 4.57 -17.46 58.48
N TYR A 933 5.88 -17.36 58.01
CA TYR A 933 7.17 -17.35 58.73
C TYR A 933 8.25 -17.46 57.62
N GLY A 934 9.26 -16.67 57.48
CA GLY A 934 10.12 -15.89 58.36
C GLY A 934 11.44 -16.64 58.62
N GLY A 935 12.59 -16.06 58.21
CA GLY A 935 13.94 -16.48 58.54
C GLY A 935 14.81 -16.86 57.33
N GLY A 936 15.83 -16.25 56.91
CA GLY A 936 16.94 -15.50 57.43
C GLY A 936 18.13 -16.34 57.75
N TYR A 937 19.28 -16.15 57.06
CA TYR A 937 20.70 -16.33 57.37
C TYR A 937 21.39 -16.61 56.04
N GLY A 938 22.38 -15.93 55.52
CA GLY A 938 23.58 -15.33 56.14
C GLY A 938 24.75 -16.31 56.05
N GLY A 939 25.70 -16.01 55.21
CA GLY A 939 26.93 -16.81 55.18
C GLY A 939 27.92 -16.41 54.07
N ASN A 940 28.72 -15.39 54.37
CA ASN A 940 30.01 -15.10 53.73
C ASN A 940 30.94 -16.31 53.73
N TYR A 941 31.76 -16.46 52.68
CA TYR A 941 33.17 -16.80 52.85
C TYR A 941 34.05 -16.31 51.69
N ARG A 942 35.09 -15.63 52.10
CA ARG A 942 36.28 -15.13 51.40
C ARG A 942 37.27 -16.27 51.12
N GLY A 943 38.16 -15.99 50.20
CA GLY A 943 39.53 -16.57 50.08
C GLY A 943 39.78 -16.80 48.55
N GLY A 944 40.74 -16.26 47.87
CA GLY A 944 41.97 -15.62 48.22
C GLY A 944 43.15 -16.41 47.65
N TYR A 945 44.08 -15.70 47.02
CA TYR A 945 45.40 -16.10 46.54
C TYR A 945 45.43 -16.92 45.22
N GLY A 946 46.26 -16.64 44.27
CA GLY A 946 47.50 -15.86 44.15
C GLY A 946 48.39 -16.54 43.16
N GLY A 947 49.10 -15.76 42.41
CA GLY A 947 50.52 -15.89 42.13
C GLY A 947 50.88 -16.51 40.80
N ASN A 948 51.38 -15.75 39.96
CA ASN A 948 52.71 -15.25 39.71
C ASN A 948 53.52 -16.00 38.62
N SER A 949 54.00 -15.14 37.73
CA SER A 949 55.32 -15.10 37.16
C SER A 949 55.67 -15.77 35.83
N GLY A 950 56.07 -14.92 34.94
CA GLY A 950 57.43 -14.93 34.32
C GLY A 950 57.29 -15.40 32.86
N GLY A 951 57.79 -14.79 31.84
CA GLY A 951 58.80 -13.79 31.68
C GLY A 951 59.59 -14.10 30.43
N TYR A 952 60.08 -13.07 29.74
CA TYR A 952 61.15 -13.08 28.72
C TYR A 952 60.82 -13.77 27.38
N GLY A 953 61.11 -13.23 26.20
CA GLY A 953 61.91 -12.11 25.83
C GLY A 953 62.11 -12.07 24.31
N ARG A 954 62.39 -10.89 23.79
CA ARG A 954 63.30 -10.50 22.67
C ARG A 954 63.27 -11.40 21.43
N GLY A 955 63.20 -10.88 20.18
CA GLY A 955 63.52 -9.60 19.60
C GLY A 955 63.95 -9.81 18.17
N TYR A 956 64.14 -8.69 17.42
CA TYR A 956 64.73 -8.52 16.09
C TYR A 956 63.93 -9.10 14.90
N GLY A 957 63.66 -8.42 13.82
CA GLY A 957 64.28 -7.23 13.24
C GLY A 957 64.40 -7.38 11.77
N GLY A 958 64.18 -6.36 10.99
CA GLY A 958 64.51 -6.28 9.57
C GLY A 958 63.37 -6.68 8.63
N GLY A 959 62.90 -5.89 7.69
CA GLY A 959 63.41 -4.78 6.96
C GLY A 959 63.48 -5.08 5.47
N TYR A 960 62.99 -4.14 4.70
CA TYR A 960 63.10 -3.95 3.20
C TYR A 960 61.97 -4.50 2.34
N ARG A 961 61.15 -3.52 1.84
CA ARG A 961 61.22 -2.96 0.44
C ARG A 961 61.04 -3.99 -0.69
N ASN A 962 59.98 -3.96 -1.38
CA ASN A 962 59.64 -3.18 -2.60
C ASN A 962 58.13 -3.11 -2.78
#